data_a070bd2a1dca8ffab41d0a32e578100b
#
_entry.id   a070bd2a1dca8ffab41d0a32e578100b
#
_cell.length_a   1.000
_cell.length_b   1.000
_cell.length_c   1.000
_cell.angle_alpha   90.00
_cell.angle_beta   90.00
_cell.angle_gamma   90.00
#
_symmetry.space_group_name_H-M   'P 1'
#
loop_
_entity.id
_entity.type
_entity.pdbx_description
1 polymer ?
#
loop_
_entity_poly.entity_id
_entity_poly.type
_entity_poly.pdbx_seq_one_letter_code
_entity_poly.pdbx_strand_id
1 'polypeptide(L)'
;MYFSPDGDVQSVLYVNLVIALCAILFTILADPRRVLDRLAFSAIMLLSLGLYIFWRATDTLPPFELSLETAWNYIYFTFELISVLYAIGSILILTRRTDWTFLADRGEAAIATNPDAPLVDVFICTYNEPLNVLEKSVIAAQAMQYPQLRVFVCDDTRRPEVRDYCETVGVNYVTRPDNRHAKAGNLNNALEHTNALPQVSDFIMVLDADFAPQANFLRRVTGLFADPKVAVVQTPQFYFNCDPIQHNLGIRNSFVDDQRVFFDVFQPAKDAVGCAFCVGTSFVVRRAAVNELGGFPHDALSEDMLLTYRLMERGYVTRWLNEKLSVGLSAEGLPEYITQRTRWCLGTIQIGLLRTGPLWRGKFTLTQRLHYLHGLFCWLSKPFILCLLLAPSIYWLTGVSALQADELMFMKFGLSSLALFWAYSTWISGKRTLPLFTEVTHALTAVPITITLFQAMRKPFGRPFKVTEKGGDRSQVRIHGPTALFFAIVTVTSAVSVLLAVYAWDAPVEFSARDCLNLIWSAVAMVIAFTSLICCIELPRVDKEEPIGVDLEGRLQCASEVKAVRIVALSTETATLADFNRSYAEAESLYVPEVGWLQIDATKVSQTPGKFTLTPTADQHRAILRLLFRNAPENVAEQGDLLKSMQMLLARAFS
;
A
#
# COMPACT_ATOMS: atom_id res chain seq x y z
N MET A 1 -31.86 26.17 -16.21
CA MET A 1 -31.19 25.90 -17.49
C MET A 1 -30.43 24.55 -17.50
N TYR A 2 -29.96 24.03 -16.36
CA TYR A 2 -29.22 22.76 -16.26
C TYR A 2 -30.10 21.47 -16.38
N PHE A 3 -31.41 21.62 -16.29
CA PHE A 3 -32.37 20.50 -16.29
C PHE A 3 -33.28 20.44 -17.53
N SER A 4 -32.99 21.20 -18.59
CA SER A 4 -33.71 21.09 -19.85
C SER A 4 -33.18 19.90 -20.66
N PRO A 5 -34.05 18.98 -21.13
CA PRO A 5 -33.69 17.88 -22.00
C PRO A 5 -33.15 18.32 -23.37
N ASP A 6 -33.51 19.53 -23.81
CA ASP A 6 -33.21 20.08 -25.16
C ASP A 6 -31.92 20.89 -25.22
N GLY A 7 -30.95 20.64 -24.29
CA GLY A 7 -29.66 21.32 -24.32
C GLY A 7 -28.83 20.87 -25.53
N ASP A 8 -28.37 21.83 -26.34
CA ASP A 8 -27.42 21.60 -27.45
C ASP A 8 -26.15 20.92 -26.94
N VAL A 9 -25.65 19.90 -27.67
CA VAL A 9 -24.41 19.16 -27.39
C VAL A 9 -23.23 20.11 -27.14
N GLN A 10 -23.14 21.21 -27.90
CA GLN A 10 -22.12 22.23 -27.72
C GLN A 10 -22.20 22.89 -26.33
N SER A 11 -23.40 23.20 -25.86
CA SER A 11 -23.59 23.81 -24.52
C SER A 11 -23.11 22.90 -23.40
N VAL A 12 -23.33 21.58 -23.52
CA VAL A 12 -22.87 20.59 -22.53
C VAL A 12 -21.37 20.41 -22.58
N LEU A 13 -20.78 20.38 -23.77
CA LEU A 13 -19.32 20.34 -23.94
C LEU A 13 -18.64 21.57 -23.34
N TYR A 14 -19.19 22.77 -23.56
CA TYR A 14 -18.67 24.00 -22.93
C TYR A 14 -18.76 23.93 -21.40
N VAL A 15 -19.88 23.50 -20.84
CA VAL A 15 -20.03 23.35 -19.38
C VAL A 15 -19.03 22.36 -18.83
N ASN A 16 -18.84 21.19 -19.45
CA ASN A 16 -17.85 20.22 -19.03
C ASN A 16 -16.41 20.74 -19.13
N LEU A 17 -16.10 21.47 -20.19
CA LEU A 17 -14.80 22.14 -20.33
C LEU A 17 -14.56 23.16 -19.21
N VAL A 18 -15.57 23.99 -18.89
CA VAL A 18 -15.50 24.94 -17.78
C VAL A 18 -15.32 24.22 -16.44
N ILE A 19 -16.07 23.15 -16.19
CA ILE A 19 -15.91 22.32 -14.97
C ILE A 19 -14.50 21.75 -14.89
N ALA A 20 -13.98 21.19 -15.98
CA ALA A 20 -12.62 20.64 -16.01
C ALA A 20 -11.56 21.72 -15.79
N LEU A 21 -11.68 22.88 -16.44
CA LEU A 21 -10.77 24.01 -16.23
C LEU A 21 -10.83 24.54 -14.79
N CYS A 22 -12.03 24.68 -14.22
CA CYS A 22 -12.19 25.09 -12.82
C CYS A 22 -11.59 24.07 -11.86
N ALA A 23 -11.77 22.76 -12.11
CA ALA A 23 -11.16 21.71 -11.32
C ALA A 23 -9.63 21.75 -11.40
N ILE A 24 -9.06 21.89 -12.59
CA ILE A 24 -7.61 22.03 -12.79
C ILE A 24 -7.10 23.28 -12.07
N LEU A 25 -7.74 24.42 -12.27
CA LEU A 25 -7.36 25.67 -11.61
C LEU A 25 -7.42 25.55 -10.09
N PHE A 26 -8.47 24.90 -9.56
CA PHE A 26 -8.58 24.62 -8.13
C PHE A 26 -7.42 23.76 -7.64
N THR A 27 -7.05 22.69 -8.36
CA THR A 27 -5.92 21.82 -7.95
C THR A 27 -4.57 22.53 -7.98
N ILE A 28 -4.42 23.60 -8.75
CA ILE A 28 -3.20 24.43 -8.81
C ILE A 28 -3.16 25.45 -7.67
N LEU A 29 -4.29 26.09 -7.36
CA LEU A 29 -4.37 27.21 -6.42
C LEU A 29 -4.64 26.78 -4.98
N ALA A 30 -5.34 25.67 -4.77
CA ALA A 30 -5.74 25.18 -3.47
C ALA A 30 -4.70 24.22 -2.88
N ASP A 31 -4.49 24.29 -1.56
CA ASP A 31 -3.58 23.43 -0.82
C ASP A 31 -4.37 22.38 -0.02
N PRO A 32 -4.17 21.07 -0.27
CA PRO A 32 -4.86 20.00 0.51
C PRO A 32 -4.48 19.98 2.00
N ARG A 33 -3.48 20.76 2.44
CA ARG A 33 -3.15 20.95 3.87
C ARG A 33 -4.11 21.92 4.55
N ARG A 34 -4.72 22.85 3.81
CA ARG A 34 -5.68 23.83 4.34
C ARG A 34 -7.06 23.22 4.51
N VAL A 35 -7.64 23.38 5.71
CA VAL A 35 -8.95 22.79 6.06
C VAL A 35 -10.06 23.31 5.14
N LEU A 36 -10.08 24.63 4.86
CA LEU A 36 -11.12 25.25 4.03
C LEU A 36 -11.09 24.74 2.60
N ASP A 37 -9.90 24.59 2.00
CA ASP A 37 -9.73 24.07 0.64
C ASP A 37 -10.22 22.62 0.55
N ARG A 38 -9.90 21.78 1.56
CA ARG A 38 -10.43 20.42 1.64
C ARG A 38 -11.95 20.39 1.73
N LEU A 39 -12.53 21.20 2.60
CA LEU A 39 -13.98 21.26 2.75
C LEU A 39 -14.67 21.74 1.49
N ALA A 40 -14.14 22.78 0.83
CA ALA A 40 -14.71 23.33 -0.40
C ALA A 40 -14.72 22.28 -1.54
N PHE A 41 -13.57 21.64 -1.82
CA PHE A 41 -13.51 20.65 -2.89
C PHE A 41 -14.29 19.38 -2.54
N SER A 42 -14.28 18.96 -1.26
CA SER A 42 -15.10 17.84 -0.79
C SER A 42 -16.60 18.12 -0.97
N ALA A 43 -17.07 19.34 -0.69
CA ALA A 43 -18.48 19.69 -0.89
C ALA A 43 -18.89 19.65 -2.37
N ILE A 44 -18.04 20.20 -3.27
CA ILE A 44 -18.25 20.12 -4.72
C ILE A 44 -18.32 18.66 -5.17
N MET A 45 -17.39 17.82 -4.69
CA MET A 45 -17.33 16.42 -5.08
C MET A 45 -18.52 15.60 -4.56
N LEU A 46 -18.96 15.84 -3.31
CA LEU A 46 -20.14 15.20 -2.74
C LEU A 46 -21.41 15.58 -3.48
N LEU A 47 -21.56 16.87 -3.86
CA LEU A 47 -22.69 17.32 -4.68
C LEU A 47 -22.68 16.63 -6.06
N SER A 48 -21.52 16.57 -6.72
CA SER A 48 -21.36 15.94 -8.03
C SER A 48 -21.73 14.44 -7.97
N LEU A 49 -21.20 13.70 -6.99
CA LEU A 49 -21.55 12.28 -6.80
C LEU A 49 -23.01 12.07 -6.41
N GLY A 50 -23.59 12.97 -5.60
CA GLY A 50 -24.99 12.93 -5.25
C GLY A 50 -25.90 13.11 -6.46
N LEU A 51 -25.61 14.09 -7.32
CA LEU A 51 -26.33 14.30 -8.58
C LEU A 51 -26.15 13.12 -9.54
N TYR A 52 -24.92 12.59 -9.64
CA TYR A 52 -24.65 11.43 -10.47
C TYR A 52 -25.47 10.21 -10.05
N ILE A 53 -25.43 9.83 -8.77
CA ILE A 53 -26.15 8.62 -8.32
C ILE A 53 -27.68 8.80 -8.33
N PHE A 54 -28.16 10.03 -8.11
CA PHE A 54 -29.56 10.35 -8.25
C PHE A 54 -30.02 10.13 -9.68
N TRP A 55 -29.33 10.73 -10.66
CA TRP A 55 -29.61 10.52 -12.09
C TRP A 55 -29.52 9.04 -12.47
N ARG A 56 -28.51 8.31 -11.99
CA ARG A 56 -28.37 6.87 -12.25
C ARG A 56 -29.60 6.08 -11.78
N ALA A 57 -30.10 6.40 -10.59
CA ALA A 57 -31.22 5.67 -10.00
C ALA A 57 -32.59 6.02 -10.64
N THR A 58 -32.77 7.27 -11.10
CA THR A 58 -34.07 7.74 -11.59
C THR A 58 -34.24 7.59 -13.11
N ASP A 59 -33.18 7.78 -13.88
CA ASP A 59 -33.30 7.96 -15.33
C ASP A 59 -32.65 6.84 -16.14
N THR A 60 -31.80 5.99 -15.53
CA THR A 60 -30.99 5.05 -16.31
C THR A 60 -31.24 3.57 -16.01
N LEU A 61 -32.05 3.28 -15.00
CA LEU A 61 -32.45 1.91 -14.70
C LEU A 61 -33.74 1.57 -15.46
N PRO A 62 -33.78 0.43 -16.19
CA PRO A 62 -35.00 -0.02 -16.84
C PRO A 62 -36.06 -0.42 -15.82
N PRO A 63 -37.33 -0.41 -16.17
CA PRO A 63 -38.36 -1.06 -15.39
C PRO A 63 -37.97 -2.50 -15.04
N PHE A 64 -38.34 -2.95 -13.84
CA PHE A 64 -37.98 -4.29 -13.39
C PHE A 64 -38.75 -5.36 -14.20
N GLU A 65 -38.02 -6.10 -15.01
CA GLU A 65 -38.51 -7.23 -15.79
C GLU A 65 -37.57 -8.41 -15.61
N LEU A 66 -38.08 -9.63 -15.70
CA LEU A 66 -37.26 -10.86 -15.62
C LEU A 66 -36.55 -11.10 -16.97
N SER A 67 -35.52 -10.31 -17.24
CA SER A 67 -34.65 -10.45 -18.41
C SER A 67 -33.18 -10.43 -18.01
N LEU A 68 -32.30 -10.97 -18.87
CA LEU A 68 -30.84 -10.92 -18.65
C LEU A 68 -30.33 -9.48 -18.70
N GLU A 69 -30.91 -8.64 -19.54
CA GLU A 69 -30.58 -7.22 -19.63
C GLU A 69 -30.87 -6.47 -18.32
N THR A 70 -32.11 -6.61 -17.82
CA THR A 70 -32.48 -6.01 -16.52
C THR A 70 -31.59 -6.52 -15.40
N ALA A 71 -31.35 -7.83 -15.33
CA ALA A 71 -30.45 -8.41 -14.32
C ALA A 71 -29.03 -7.80 -14.39
N TRP A 72 -28.48 -7.64 -15.61
CA TRP A 72 -27.18 -7.03 -15.80
C TRP A 72 -27.14 -5.57 -15.35
N ASN A 73 -28.14 -4.75 -15.74
CA ASN A 73 -28.25 -3.34 -15.33
C ASN A 73 -28.29 -3.19 -13.79
N TYR A 74 -29.08 -4.01 -13.10
CA TYR A 74 -29.20 -3.94 -11.63
C TYR A 74 -27.96 -4.48 -10.91
N ILE A 75 -27.29 -5.52 -11.43
CA ILE A 75 -26.02 -6.02 -10.90
C ILE A 75 -24.95 -4.93 -11.02
N TYR A 76 -24.83 -4.33 -12.21
CA TYR A 76 -23.89 -3.25 -12.46
C TYR A 76 -24.13 -2.08 -11.51
N PHE A 77 -25.39 -1.58 -11.45
CA PHE A 77 -25.76 -0.48 -10.57
C PHE A 77 -25.53 -0.77 -9.09
N THR A 78 -25.76 -2.01 -8.64
CA THR A 78 -25.52 -2.38 -7.24
C THR A 78 -24.05 -2.25 -6.86
N PHE A 79 -23.14 -2.77 -7.68
CA PHE A 79 -21.69 -2.65 -7.40
C PHE A 79 -21.19 -1.21 -7.61
N GLU A 80 -21.75 -0.48 -8.57
CA GLU A 80 -21.50 0.94 -8.76
C GLU A 80 -21.92 1.74 -7.52
N LEU A 81 -23.10 1.53 -6.98
CA LEU A 81 -23.59 2.18 -5.77
C LEU A 81 -22.66 1.91 -4.57
N ILE A 82 -22.21 0.67 -4.39
CA ILE A 82 -21.23 0.33 -3.35
C ILE A 82 -19.94 1.13 -3.53
N SER A 83 -19.46 1.26 -4.77
CA SER A 83 -18.25 2.04 -5.09
C SER A 83 -18.46 3.54 -4.82
N VAL A 84 -19.63 4.09 -5.16
CA VAL A 84 -19.95 5.49 -4.88
C VAL A 84 -20.08 5.73 -3.37
N LEU A 85 -20.69 4.81 -2.62
CA LEU A 85 -20.75 4.90 -1.15
C LEU A 85 -19.35 4.84 -0.52
N TYR A 86 -18.46 4.01 -1.04
CA TYR A 86 -17.04 4.01 -0.64
C TYR A 86 -16.38 5.36 -0.93
N ALA A 87 -16.59 5.93 -2.12
CA ALA A 87 -16.05 7.24 -2.50
C ALA A 87 -16.58 8.37 -1.61
N ILE A 88 -17.89 8.41 -1.34
CA ILE A 88 -18.53 9.38 -0.43
C ILE A 88 -17.92 9.24 0.98
N GLY A 89 -17.81 8.03 1.50
CA GLY A 89 -17.16 7.77 2.79
C GLY A 89 -15.72 8.24 2.83
N SER A 90 -14.97 8.00 1.74
CA SER A 90 -13.59 8.47 1.60
C SER A 90 -13.51 9.99 1.65
N ILE A 91 -14.33 10.70 0.89
CA ILE A 91 -14.37 12.16 0.85
C ILE A 91 -14.66 12.73 2.24
N LEU A 92 -15.67 12.19 2.94
CA LEU A 92 -16.04 12.62 4.30
C LEU A 92 -14.89 12.40 5.31
N ILE A 93 -14.21 11.27 5.24
CA ILE A 93 -13.06 10.96 6.10
C ILE A 93 -11.93 11.96 5.84
N LEU A 94 -11.60 12.24 4.59
CA LEU A 94 -10.47 13.06 4.19
C LEU A 94 -10.66 14.57 4.43
N THR A 95 -11.83 15.02 4.87
CA THR A 95 -12.03 16.41 5.32
C THR A 95 -11.20 16.78 6.53
N ARG A 96 -10.75 15.80 7.32
CA ARG A 96 -10.01 15.98 8.57
C ARG A 96 -8.62 15.33 8.46
N ARG A 97 -7.68 15.81 9.27
CA ARG A 97 -6.34 15.23 9.36
C ARG A 97 -5.70 15.63 10.68
N THR A 98 -4.98 14.71 11.31
CA THR A 98 -4.10 14.99 12.45
C THR A 98 -2.63 15.00 12.03
N ASP A 99 -1.84 15.72 12.81
CA ASP A 99 -0.39 15.72 12.76
C ASP A 99 0.14 15.72 14.20
N TRP A 100 0.91 14.68 14.54
CA TRP A 100 1.48 14.49 15.87
C TRP A 100 2.97 14.83 15.94
N THR A 101 3.57 15.33 14.85
CA THR A 101 5.01 15.64 14.76
C THR A 101 5.47 16.54 15.89
N PHE A 102 4.71 17.59 16.22
CA PHE A 102 5.05 18.48 17.34
C PHE A 102 5.14 17.76 18.70
N LEU A 103 4.22 16.82 18.97
CA LEU A 103 4.26 16.03 20.21
C LEU A 103 5.40 15.02 20.19
N ALA A 104 5.69 14.44 19.02
CA ALA A 104 6.83 13.54 18.83
C ALA A 104 8.16 14.29 19.05
N ASP A 105 8.33 15.52 18.55
CA ASP A 105 9.51 16.37 18.78
C ASP A 105 9.71 16.65 20.27
N ARG A 106 8.65 17.02 20.98
CA ARG A 106 8.71 17.25 22.44
C ARG A 106 9.04 15.98 23.22
N GLY A 107 8.44 14.84 22.82
CA GLY A 107 8.69 13.54 23.42
C GLY A 107 10.14 13.09 23.21
N GLU A 108 10.68 13.23 22.01
CA GLU A 108 12.06 12.90 21.68
C GLU A 108 13.04 13.72 22.51
N ALA A 109 12.84 15.03 22.62
CA ALA A 109 13.69 15.90 23.43
C ALA A 109 13.65 15.53 24.92
N ALA A 110 12.47 15.17 25.45
CA ALA A 110 12.32 14.77 26.84
C ALA A 110 13.02 13.43 27.16
N ILE A 111 12.93 12.45 26.24
CA ILE A 111 13.51 11.12 26.41
C ILE A 111 15.02 11.13 26.25
N ALA A 112 15.55 11.95 25.35
CA ALA A 112 16.99 12.06 25.12
C ALA A 112 17.80 12.39 26.39
N THR A 113 17.18 13.04 27.36
CA THR A 113 17.80 13.48 28.64
C THR A 113 17.28 12.70 29.88
N ASN A 114 16.38 11.73 29.67
CA ASN A 114 15.76 11.00 30.77
C ASN A 114 16.35 9.58 30.90
N PRO A 115 17.20 9.27 31.88
CA PRO A 115 17.69 7.92 32.10
C PRO A 115 16.60 6.96 32.58
N ASP A 116 15.50 7.46 33.17
CA ASP A 116 14.36 6.69 33.65
C ASP A 116 13.25 6.58 32.58
N ALA A 117 13.63 6.61 31.29
CA ALA A 117 12.68 6.39 30.21
C ALA A 117 11.96 5.04 30.38
N PRO A 118 10.68 4.91 29.99
CA PRO A 118 9.93 3.66 30.09
C PRO A 118 10.64 2.50 29.41
N LEU A 119 10.65 1.32 30.02
CA LEU A 119 11.24 0.13 29.43
C LEU A 119 10.39 -0.38 28.26
N VAL A 120 11.04 -0.71 27.14
CA VAL A 120 10.39 -1.25 25.93
C VAL A 120 10.93 -2.62 25.60
N ASP A 121 10.04 -3.61 25.45
CA ASP A 121 10.37 -4.91 24.86
C ASP A 121 10.06 -4.88 23.37
N VAL A 122 11.04 -5.18 22.54
CA VAL A 122 10.91 -5.24 21.07
C VAL A 122 10.74 -6.68 20.65
N PHE A 123 9.56 -7.05 20.16
CA PHE A 123 9.25 -8.39 19.65
C PHE A 123 9.40 -8.41 18.13
N ILE A 124 10.38 -9.16 17.63
CA ILE A 124 10.60 -9.40 16.20
C ILE A 124 10.03 -10.78 15.89
N CYS A 125 8.87 -10.82 15.21
CA CYS A 125 8.19 -12.06 14.88
C CYS A 125 8.73 -12.63 13.57
N THR A 126 9.18 -13.89 13.58
CA THR A 126 9.64 -14.62 12.41
C THR A 126 8.99 -15.99 12.31
N TYR A 127 8.76 -16.45 11.07
CA TYR A 127 8.24 -17.80 10.79
C TYR A 127 9.22 -18.59 9.93
N ASN A 128 9.44 -18.18 8.68
CA ASN A 128 10.33 -18.86 7.73
C ASN A 128 11.19 -17.86 6.92
N GLU A 129 11.23 -16.61 7.35
CA GLU A 129 12.04 -15.63 6.67
C GLU A 129 13.52 -16.04 6.74
N PRO A 130 14.26 -15.93 5.61
CA PRO A 130 15.70 -16.19 5.58
C PRO A 130 16.47 -15.34 6.59
N LEU A 131 17.57 -15.87 7.11
CA LEU A 131 18.37 -15.16 8.13
C LEU A 131 18.85 -13.79 7.65
N ASN A 132 19.22 -13.64 6.37
CA ASN A 132 19.63 -12.36 5.78
C ASN A 132 18.51 -11.30 5.73
N VAL A 133 17.25 -11.70 5.85
CA VAL A 133 16.11 -10.79 6.01
C VAL A 133 15.96 -10.40 7.48
N LEU A 134 15.96 -11.40 8.38
CA LEU A 134 15.79 -11.22 9.83
C LEU A 134 16.92 -10.37 10.45
N GLU A 135 18.17 -10.57 10.06
CA GLU A 135 19.32 -9.86 10.63
C GLU A 135 19.21 -8.33 10.48
N LYS A 136 18.58 -7.84 9.42
CA LYS A 136 18.34 -6.40 9.19
C LYS A 136 17.49 -5.80 10.30
N SER A 137 16.40 -6.47 10.63
CA SER A 137 15.49 -6.04 11.69
C SER A 137 16.15 -6.14 13.06
N VAL A 138 16.92 -7.18 13.33
CA VAL A 138 17.61 -7.38 14.62
C VAL A 138 18.70 -6.32 14.82
N ILE A 139 19.58 -6.11 13.84
CA ILE A 139 20.67 -5.13 13.94
C ILE A 139 20.11 -3.71 14.04
N ALA A 140 19.06 -3.38 13.27
CA ALA A 140 18.42 -2.08 13.35
C ALA A 140 17.73 -1.86 14.71
N ALA A 141 17.06 -2.87 15.26
CA ALA A 141 16.43 -2.80 16.58
C ALA A 141 17.46 -2.58 17.69
N GLN A 142 18.62 -3.26 17.65
CA GLN A 142 19.71 -3.02 18.59
C GLN A 142 20.36 -1.65 18.44
N ALA A 143 20.33 -1.06 17.23
CA ALA A 143 20.90 0.25 16.95
C ALA A 143 19.99 1.42 17.33
N MET A 144 18.76 1.16 17.80
CA MET A 144 17.86 2.22 18.27
C MET A 144 18.47 2.99 19.45
N GLN A 145 18.48 4.31 19.35
CA GLN A 145 18.99 5.21 20.36
C GLN A 145 17.93 5.45 21.45
N TYR A 146 17.72 4.45 22.32
CA TYR A 146 16.75 4.51 23.39
C TYR A 146 17.35 3.94 24.70
N PRO A 147 17.15 4.60 25.88
CA PRO A 147 17.86 4.24 27.10
C PRO A 147 17.57 2.83 27.63
N GLN A 148 16.32 2.39 27.55
CA GLN A 148 15.87 1.12 28.15
C GLN A 148 15.08 0.30 27.12
N LEU A 149 15.76 -0.59 26.39
CA LEU A 149 15.12 -1.53 25.46
C LEU A 149 15.72 -2.94 25.59
N ARG A 150 14.90 -3.95 25.32
CA ARG A 150 15.31 -5.35 25.18
C ARG A 150 14.75 -5.90 23.87
N VAL A 151 15.56 -6.65 23.14
CA VAL A 151 15.15 -7.24 21.85
C VAL A 151 14.92 -8.74 22.03
N PHE A 152 13.78 -9.22 21.54
CA PHE A 152 13.35 -10.61 21.53
C PHE A 152 13.01 -11.05 20.11
N VAL A 153 13.73 -12.07 19.62
CA VAL A 153 13.40 -12.75 18.36
C VAL A 153 12.44 -13.89 18.69
N CYS A 154 11.20 -13.78 18.18
CA CYS A 154 10.11 -14.71 18.43
C CYS A 154 9.97 -15.67 17.23
N ASP A 155 10.67 -16.83 17.27
CA ASP A 155 10.76 -17.76 16.14
C ASP A 155 9.73 -18.89 16.26
N ASP A 156 8.72 -18.88 15.41
CA ASP A 156 7.67 -19.91 15.33
C ASP A 156 8.15 -21.23 14.68
N THR A 157 9.32 -21.24 14.05
CA THR A 157 9.86 -22.41 13.35
C THR A 157 10.98 -23.11 14.10
N ARG A 158 11.43 -22.57 15.24
CA ARG A 158 12.39 -23.22 16.16
C ARG A 158 13.73 -23.55 15.50
N ARG A 159 14.24 -22.60 14.69
CA ARG A 159 15.44 -22.79 13.87
C ARG A 159 16.73 -22.70 14.69
N PRO A 160 17.59 -23.71 14.67
CA PRO A 160 18.88 -23.65 15.36
C PRO A 160 19.75 -22.48 14.90
N GLU A 161 19.82 -22.23 13.58
CA GLU A 161 20.61 -21.16 13.00
C GLU A 161 20.17 -19.76 13.46
N VAL A 162 18.86 -19.56 13.74
CA VAL A 162 18.34 -18.30 14.29
C VAL A 162 18.71 -18.18 15.76
N ARG A 163 18.69 -19.27 16.52
CA ARG A 163 19.12 -19.30 17.93
C ARG A 163 20.58 -18.90 18.03
N ASP A 164 21.44 -19.61 17.28
CA ASP A 164 22.89 -19.39 17.27
C ASP A 164 23.24 -17.96 16.87
N TYR A 165 22.49 -17.42 15.89
CA TYR A 165 22.61 -16.01 15.50
C TYR A 165 22.25 -15.07 16.66
N CYS A 166 21.12 -15.30 17.34
CA CYS A 166 20.68 -14.48 18.48
C CYS A 166 21.71 -14.50 19.62
N GLU A 167 22.30 -15.66 19.92
CA GLU A 167 23.40 -15.80 20.88
C GLU A 167 24.62 -14.97 20.44
N THR A 168 25.00 -15.04 19.17
CA THR A 168 26.15 -14.33 18.61
C THR A 168 26.00 -12.82 18.70
N VAL A 169 24.80 -12.28 18.44
CA VAL A 169 24.54 -10.82 18.47
C VAL A 169 24.02 -10.32 19.80
N GLY A 170 23.78 -11.21 20.79
CA GLY A 170 23.37 -10.87 22.14
C GLY A 170 21.93 -10.38 22.27
N VAL A 171 20.98 -11.03 21.56
CA VAL A 171 19.54 -10.79 21.67
C VAL A 171 18.82 -12.02 22.24
N ASN A 172 17.65 -11.81 22.84
CA ASN A 172 16.86 -12.89 23.40
C ASN A 172 16.17 -13.71 22.31
N TYR A 173 16.25 -15.03 22.39
CA TYR A 173 15.56 -15.96 21.52
C TYR A 173 14.38 -16.59 22.26
N VAL A 174 13.16 -16.46 21.69
CA VAL A 174 11.93 -17.02 22.26
C VAL A 174 11.26 -17.91 21.22
N THR A 175 10.86 -19.11 21.63
CA THR A 175 10.14 -20.06 20.78
C THR A 175 9.05 -20.76 21.57
N ARG A 176 8.15 -21.45 20.88
CA ARG A 176 7.01 -22.18 21.46
C ARG A 176 6.84 -23.56 20.80
N PRO A 177 6.15 -24.52 21.47
CA PRO A 177 6.04 -25.89 20.98
C PRO A 177 5.15 -26.03 19.73
N ASP A 178 4.18 -25.16 19.52
CA ASP A 178 3.23 -25.19 18.41
C ASP A 178 3.13 -23.84 17.69
N ASN A 179 2.35 -23.81 16.61
CA ASN A 179 2.13 -22.57 15.81
C ASN A 179 0.66 -22.15 15.83
N ARG A 180 -0.10 -22.49 16.88
CA ARG A 180 -1.51 -22.12 16.99
C ARG A 180 -1.67 -20.62 16.97
N HIS A 181 -2.68 -20.14 16.26
CA HIS A 181 -3.00 -18.71 16.12
C HIS A 181 -1.91 -17.87 15.44
N ALA A 182 -1.00 -18.50 14.69
CA ALA A 182 0.05 -17.82 13.90
C ALA A 182 0.74 -16.70 14.68
N LYS A 183 0.87 -15.50 14.11
CA LYS A 183 1.56 -14.36 14.72
C LYS A 183 0.99 -13.93 16.08
N ALA A 184 -0.35 -13.89 16.22
CA ALA A 184 -0.98 -13.53 17.50
C ALA A 184 -0.59 -14.52 18.62
N GLY A 185 -0.54 -15.82 18.30
CA GLY A 185 -0.08 -16.83 19.26
C GLY A 185 1.40 -16.69 19.60
N ASN A 186 2.24 -16.34 18.63
CA ASN A 186 3.66 -16.05 18.86
C ASN A 186 3.87 -14.83 19.76
N LEU A 187 3.13 -13.75 19.50
CA LEU A 187 3.11 -12.55 20.35
C LEU A 187 2.64 -12.85 21.77
N ASN A 188 1.60 -13.68 21.93
CA ASN A 188 1.11 -14.08 23.25
C ASN A 188 2.12 -14.91 24.03
N ASN A 189 2.84 -15.82 23.37
CA ASN A 189 3.93 -16.57 24.01
C ASN A 189 5.07 -15.64 24.46
N ALA A 190 5.45 -14.67 23.63
CA ALA A 190 6.45 -13.65 23.99
C ALA A 190 5.96 -12.76 25.14
N LEU A 191 4.68 -12.38 25.14
CA LEU A 191 4.05 -11.62 26.22
C LEU A 191 4.09 -12.38 27.55
N GLU A 192 3.72 -13.65 27.57
CA GLU A 192 3.76 -14.53 28.75
C GLU A 192 5.20 -14.66 29.27
N HIS A 193 6.15 -14.97 28.37
CA HIS A 193 7.57 -15.05 28.70
C HIS A 193 8.09 -13.76 29.36
N THR A 194 7.79 -12.61 28.80
CA THR A 194 8.29 -11.31 29.29
C THR A 194 7.52 -10.80 30.50
N ASN A 195 6.26 -11.20 30.72
CA ASN A 195 5.52 -10.92 31.94
C ASN A 195 6.08 -11.70 33.16
N ALA A 196 6.79 -12.79 32.96
CA ALA A 196 7.45 -13.57 34.00
C ALA A 196 8.85 -13.03 34.38
N LEU A 197 9.38 -12.03 33.67
CA LEU A 197 10.68 -11.44 33.97
C LEU A 197 10.62 -10.58 35.24
N PRO A 198 11.75 -10.46 35.98
CA PRO A 198 11.81 -9.64 37.19
C PRO A 198 11.43 -8.16 36.99
N GLN A 199 11.71 -7.63 35.78
CA GLN A 199 11.32 -6.28 35.37
C GLN A 199 10.42 -6.39 34.15
N VAL A 200 9.17 -6.02 34.32
CA VAL A 200 8.16 -6.01 33.23
C VAL A 200 8.23 -4.66 32.52
N SER A 201 8.23 -4.67 31.19
CA SER A 201 8.29 -3.43 30.40
C SER A 201 6.95 -2.70 30.39
N ASP A 202 7.00 -1.36 30.21
CA ASP A 202 5.82 -0.50 30.10
C ASP A 202 5.17 -0.66 28.72
N PHE A 203 6.00 -0.84 27.69
CA PHE A 203 5.57 -0.91 26.30
C PHE A 203 6.14 -2.13 25.59
N ILE A 204 5.43 -2.54 24.55
CA ILE A 204 5.86 -3.58 23.60
C ILE A 204 5.91 -2.95 22.22
N MET A 205 7.07 -3.00 21.57
CA MET A 205 7.21 -2.71 20.14
C MET A 205 7.09 -4.02 19.35
N VAL A 206 6.31 -4.04 18.29
CA VAL A 206 6.15 -5.20 17.41
C VAL A 206 6.71 -4.90 16.03
N LEU A 207 7.59 -5.79 15.56
CA LEU A 207 8.19 -5.77 14.23
C LEU A 207 7.98 -7.12 13.54
N ASP A 208 7.72 -7.07 12.24
CA ASP A 208 7.90 -8.24 11.37
C ASP A 208 9.40 -8.43 11.09
N ALA A 209 9.80 -9.66 10.77
CA ALA A 209 11.19 -10.01 10.50
C ALA A 209 11.85 -9.21 9.38
N ASP A 210 11.06 -8.61 8.52
CA ASP A 210 11.47 -7.85 7.34
C ASP A 210 11.32 -6.32 7.49
N PHE A 211 11.12 -5.83 8.71
CA PHE A 211 11.03 -4.40 9.03
C PHE A 211 12.14 -3.94 9.96
N ALA A 212 12.98 -3.03 9.49
CA ALA A 212 14.08 -2.42 10.22
C ALA A 212 13.68 -1.03 10.76
N PRO A 213 13.67 -0.80 12.08
CA PRO A 213 13.37 0.50 12.66
C PRO A 213 14.55 1.46 12.50
N GLN A 214 14.28 2.76 12.42
CA GLN A 214 15.31 3.80 12.46
C GLN A 214 15.82 4.04 13.89
N ALA A 215 16.99 4.61 13.98
CA ALA A 215 17.67 4.84 15.27
C ALA A 215 16.84 5.67 16.27
N ASN A 216 16.01 6.60 15.82
CA ASN A 216 15.19 7.47 16.65
C ASN A 216 13.75 6.96 16.88
N PHE A 217 13.37 5.79 16.35
CA PHE A 217 11.98 5.30 16.36
C PHE A 217 11.33 5.42 17.75
N LEU A 218 11.89 4.78 18.76
CA LEU A 218 11.29 4.75 20.09
C LEU A 218 11.25 6.15 20.75
N ARG A 219 12.25 6.99 20.51
CA ARG A 219 12.25 8.38 21.04
C ARG A 219 11.10 9.21 20.48
N ARG A 220 10.78 9.00 19.18
CA ARG A 220 9.68 9.69 18.49
C ARG A 220 8.30 9.23 18.98
N VAL A 221 8.17 7.94 19.25
CA VAL A 221 6.88 7.28 19.49
C VAL A 221 6.47 7.34 20.96
N THR A 222 7.41 7.10 21.90
CA THR A 222 7.08 6.90 23.32
C THR A 222 6.48 8.13 24.00
N GLY A 223 6.84 9.34 23.56
CA GLY A 223 6.26 10.58 24.09
C GLY A 223 4.74 10.73 23.87
N LEU A 224 4.18 10.07 22.85
CA LEU A 224 2.74 10.13 22.58
C LEU A 224 1.92 9.33 23.61
N PHE A 225 2.53 8.44 24.39
CA PHE A 225 1.88 7.71 25.45
C PHE A 225 1.69 8.50 26.75
N ALA A 226 2.06 9.79 26.78
CA ALA A 226 1.74 10.69 27.91
C ALA A 226 0.21 10.79 28.15
N ASP A 227 -0.60 10.65 27.11
CA ASP A 227 -2.05 10.46 27.24
C ASP A 227 -2.33 9.00 27.63
N PRO A 228 -2.92 8.72 28.82
CA PRO A 228 -3.20 7.36 29.26
C PRO A 228 -4.24 6.63 28.38
N LYS A 229 -5.04 7.35 27.61
CA LYS A 229 -5.97 6.74 26.63
C LYS A 229 -5.27 6.19 25.41
N VAL A 230 -4.03 6.57 25.15
CA VAL A 230 -3.27 6.04 24.01
C VAL A 230 -2.76 4.65 24.36
N ALA A 231 -3.34 3.63 23.72
CA ALA A 231 -2.86 2.26 23.87
C ALA A 231 -1.90 1.84 22.77
N VAL A 232 -2.04 2.38 21.56
CA VAL A 232 -1.19 2.05 20.39
C VAL A 232 -0.69 3.35 19.76
N VAL A 233 0.59 3.38 19.41
CA VAL A 233 1.15 4.35 18.46
C VAL A 233 1.68 3.57 17.27
N GLN A 234 1.11 3.84 16.11
CA GLN A 234 1.44 3.21 14.84
C GLN A 234 2.13 4.19 13.90
N THR A 235 3.15 3.73 13.18
CA THR A 235 3.82 4.48 12.11
C THR A 235 3.53 3.86 10.74
N PRO A 236 3.63 4.61 9.62
CA PRO A 236 3.46 4.05 8.29
C PRO A 236 4.46 2.93 8.01
N GLN A 237 4.03 1.91 7.30
CA GLN A 237 4.94 0.99 6.64
C GLN A 237 5.57 1.71 5.44
N PHE A 238 6.86 1.61 5.32
CA PHE A 238 7.63 2.17 4.22
C PHE A 238 8.53 1.09 3.63
N TYR A 239 8.71 1.07 2.31
CA TYR A 239 9.42 -0.01 1.64
C TYR A 239 10.63 0.52 0.88
N PHE A 240 11.77 -0.18 0.96
CA PHE A 240 12.98 0.18 0.21
C PHE A 240 13.04 -0.47 -1.17
N ASN A 241 12.30 -1.58 -1.37
CA ASN A 241 12.19 -2.27 -2.65
C ASN A 241 10.91 -1.88 -3.40
N CYS A 242 10.90 -2.11 -4.72
CA CYS A 242 9.70 -1.96 -5.54
C CYS A 242 8.68 -3.05 -5.27
N ASP A 243 7.41 -2.68 -5.23
CA ASP A 243 6.32 -3.63 -5.39
C ASP A 243 6.29 -4.23 -6.82
N PRO A 244 5.53 -5.32 -7.06
CA PRO A 244 5.47 -5.95 -8.38
C PRO A 244 4.98 -5.02 -9.50
N ILE A 245 4.11 -4.07 -9.19
CA ILE A 245 3.55 -3.14 -10.18
C ILE A 245 4.61 -2.15 -10.62
N GLN A 246 5.28 -1.51 -9.66
CA GLN A 246 6.38 -0.59 -9.92
C GLN A 246 7.51 -1.26 -10.69
N HIS A 247 7.86 -2.49 -10.30
CA HIS A 247 8.96 -3.25 -10.91
C HIS A 247 8.62 -3.68 -12.35
N ASN A 248 7.48 -4.35 -12.53
CA ASN A 248 7.12 -4.96 -13.82
C ASN A 248 6.75 -3.92 -14.88
N LEU A 249 6.24 -2.75 -14.47
CA LEU A 249 5.97 -1.64 -15.38
C LEU A 249 7.18 -0.69 -15.54
N GLY A 250 8.25 -0.86 -14.77
CA GLY A 250 9.43 -0.02 -14.83
C GLY A 250 9.22 1.41 -14.29
N ILE A 251 8.24 1.64 -13.43
CA ILE A 251 7.78 2.98 -12.98
C ILE A 251 8.22 3.34 -11.56
N ARG A 252 9.27 2.71 -11.04
CA ARG A 252 9.78 2.91 -9.67
C ARG A 252 9.91 4.39 -9.26
N ASN A 253 10.46 5.22 -10.16
CA ASN A 253 10.83 6.60 -9.85
C ASN A 253 9.74 7.62 -10.22
N SER A 254 8.55 7.16 -10.58
CA SER A 254 7.45 8.00 -11.06
C SER A 254 6.08 7.60 -10.56
N PHE A 255 5.95 6.44 -9.93
CA PHE A 255 4.72 5.96 -9.30
C PHE A 255 5.01 5.50 -7.87
N VAL A 256 4.20 5.94 -6.95
CA VAL A 256 4.28 5.59 -5.52
C VAL A 256 3.52 4.29 -5.30
N ASP A 257 3.99 3.43 -4.37
CA ASP A 257 3.27 2.21 -4.04
C ASP A 257 1.83 2.50 -3.58
N ASP A 258 0.89 1.60 -3.87
CA ASP A 258 -0.55 1.79 -3.64
C ASP A 258 -0.94 1.96 -2.17
N GLN A 259 -0.11 1.51 -1.24
CA GLN A 259 -0.37 1.59 0.20
C GLN A 259 -0.10 2.99 0.76
N ARG A 260 0.68 3.83 0.04
CA ARG A 260 1.02 5.18 0.51
C ARG A 260 -0.21 6.06 0.73
N VAL A 261 -1.24 5.92 -0.12
CA VAL A 261 -2.50 6.65 0.07
C VAL A 261 -3.17 6.23 1.38
N PHE A 262 -3.18 4.94 1.67
CA PHE A 262 -3.75 4.43 2.90
C PHE A 262 -2.97 4.90 4.13
N PHE A 263 -1.65 4.81 4.12
CA PHE A 263 -0.82 5.17 5.27
C PHE A 263 -0.72 6.70 5.45
N ASP A 264 -0.44 7.45 4.38
CA ASP A 264 -0.11 8.88 4.49
C ASP A 264 -1.33 9.79 4.51
N VAL A 265 -2.49 9.30 4.01
CA VAL A 265 -3.68 10.13 3.81
C VAL A 265 -4.86 9.63 4.63
N PHE A 266 -5.24 8.35 4.50
CA PHE A 266 -6.41 7.83 5.22
C PHE A 266 -6.16 7.63 6.73
N GLN A 267 -5.04 7.08 7.14
CA GLN A 267 -4.80 6.81 8.56
C GLN A 267 -4.70 8.09 9.40
N PRO A 268 -3.99 9.16 8.99
CA PRO A 268 -4.03 10.46 9.68
C PRO A 268 -5.43 11.07 9.74
N ALA A 269 -6.25 10.86 8.68
CA ALA A 269 -7.63 11.33 8.65
C ALA A 269 -8.54 10.54 9.60
N LYS A 270 -8.34 9.22 9.70
CA LYS A 270 -9.05 8.35 10.65
C LYS A 270 -8.65 8.67 12.10
N ASP A 271 -7.37 8.96 12.36
CA ASP A 271 -6.89 9.34 13.70
C ASP A 271 -7.55 10.64 14.20
N ALA A 272 -7.88 11.59 13.31
CA ALA A 272 -8.58 12.83 13.66
C ALA A 272 -9.91 12.61 14.43
N VAL A 273 -10.47 11.42 14.35
CA VAL A 273 -11.69 11.00 15.05
C VAL A 273 -11.49 9.74 15.90
N GLY A 274 -10.24 9.39 16.21
CA GLY A 274 -9.88 8.23 17.04
C GLY A 274 -10.21 6.88 16.39
N CYS A 275 -10.17 6.80 15.05
CA CYS A 275 -10.49 5.60 14.28
C CYS A 275 -9.30 5.04 13.47
N ALA A 276 -8.07 5.54 13.69
CA ALA A 276 -6.86 4.89 13.16
C ALA A 276 -6.72 3.50 13.76
N PHE A 277 -6.07 2.60 13.03
CA PHE A 277 -5.86 1.23 13.49
C PHE A 277 -4.46 0.71 13.20
N CYS A 278 -4.06 -0.30 13.99
CA CYS A 278 -2.79 -0.99 13.86
C CYS A 278 -2.73 -1.78 12.55
N VAL A 279 -1.56 -1.82 11.92
CA VAL A 279 -1.31 -2.44 10.61
C VAL A 279 -0.26 -3.56 10.66
N GLY A 280 -0.04 -4.13 11.84
CA GLY A 280 0.67 -5.38 12.05
C GLY A 280 2.14 -5.27 12.38
N THR A 281 2.85 -4.24 11.96
CA THR A 281 4.28 -4.03 12.24
C THR A 281 4.58 -2.56 12.49
N SER A 282 5.76 -2.26 13.05
CA SER A 282 6.21 -0.88 13.31
C SER A 282 5.24 -0.09 14.18
N PHE A 283 4.76 -0.73 15.23
CA PHE A 283 3.90 -0.11 16.24
C PHE A 283 4.42 -0.39 17.65
N VAL A 284 4.07 0.51 18.55
CA VAL A 284 4.27 0.33 20.00
C VAL A 284 2.92 0.26 20.68
N VAL A 285 2.76 -0.68 21.61
CA VAL A 285 1.53 -0.85 22.36
C VAL A 285 1.80 -0.81 23.85
N ARG A 286 0.90 -0.18 24.61
CA ARG A 286 0.93 -0.18 26.09
C ARG A 286 0.67 -1.58 26.61
N ARG A 287 1.64 -2.17 27.32
CA ARG A 287 1.56 -3.54 27.85
C ARG A 287 0.34 -3.73 28.75
N ALA A 288 0.05 -2.77 29.63
CA ALA A 288 -1.10 -2.85 30.52
C ALA A 288 -2.43 -3.00 29.75
N ALA A 289 -2.57 -2.31 28.62
CA ALA A 289 -3.77 -2.40 27.77
C ALA A 289 -3.88 -3.78 27.09
N VAL A 290 -2.77 -4.38 26.67
CA VAL A 290 -2.77 -5.75 26.11
C VAL A 290 -3.08 -6.78 27.19
N ASN A 291 -2.51 -6.64 28.39
CA ASN A 291 -2.79 -7.52 29.52
C ASN A 291 -4.26 -7.42 29.96
N GLU A 292 -4.89 -6.24 29.93
CA GLU A 292 -6.31 -6.04 30.18
C GLU A 292 -7.21 -6.79 29.19
N LEU A 293 -6.75 -6.96 27.94
CA LEU A 293 -7.43 -7.79 26.93
C LEU A 293 -7.28 -9.28 27.18
N GLY A 294 -6.32 -9.70 28.01
CA GLY A 294 -5.91 -11.09 28.16
C GLY A 294 -4.91 -11.53 27.07
N GLY A 295 -4.26 -10.59 26.40
CA GLY A 295 -3.29 -10.81 25.33
C GLY A 295 -3.72 -10.28 23.96
N PHE A 296 -2.94 -10.60 22.95
CA PHE A 296 -3.23 -10.28 21.55
C PHE A 296 -4.40 -11.15 21.04
N PRO A 297 -5.47 -10.55 20.48
CA PRO A 297 -6.64 -11.30 20.01
C PRO A 297 -6.30 -12.13 18.76
N HIS A 298 -6.96 -13.29 18.60
CA HIS A 298 -6.68 -14.24 17.52
C HIS A 298 -7.95 -14.77 16.82
N ASP A 299 -9.09 -14.09 17.01
CA ASP A 299 -10.39 -14.52 16.46
C ASP A 299 -10.55 -14.20 14.95
N ALA A 300 -9.62 -13.44 14.37
CA ALA A 300 -9.61 -13.10 12.94
C ALA A 300 -8.18 -13.15 12.38
N LEU A 301 -8.06 -13.25 11.04
CA LEU A 301 -6.76 -13.29 10.36
C LEU A 301 -5.98 -11.97 10.42
N SER A 302 -6.66 -10.83 10.62
CA SER A 302 -6.05 -9.52 10.87
C SER A 302 -6.08 -9.24 12.36
N GLU A 303 -5.15 -9.85 13.10
CA GLU A 303 -5.04 -9.74 14.57
C GLU A 303 -4.73 -8.31 15.01
N ASP A 304 -4.01 -7.57 14.21
CA ASP A 304 -3.60 -6.19 14.39
C ASP A 304 -4.81 -5.22 14.34
N MET A 305 -5.61 -5.33 13.32
CA MET A 305 -6.85 -4.57 13.20
C MET A 305 -7.82 -4.96 14.33
N LEU A 306 -7.94 -6.24 14.62
CA LEU A 306 -8.79 -6.75 15.71
C LEU A 306 -8.32 -6.23 17.08
N LEU A 307 -7.00 -6.20 17.33
CA LEU A 307 -6.40 -5.61 18.54
C LEU A 307 -6.90 -4.18 18.74
N THR A 308 -6.83 -3.37 17.69
CA THR A 308 -7.30 -1.98 17.75
C THR A 308 -8.79 -1.89 18.12
N TYR A 309 -9.65 -2.70 17.49
CA TYR A 309 -11.09 -2.68 17.82
C TYR A 309 -11.37 -3.16 19.24
N ARG A 310 -10.65 -4.16 19.74
CA ARG A 310 -10.77 -4.60 21.15
C ARG A 310 -10.34 -3.51 22.12
N LEU A 311 -9.29 -2.76 21.81
CA LEU A 311 -8.85 -1.61 22.61
C LEU A 311 -9.86 -0.45 22.56
N MET A 312 -10.44 -0.17 21.38
CA MET A 312 -11.49 0.84 21.24
C MET A 312 -12.73 0.53 22.08
N GLU A 313 -13.15 -0.74 22.22
CA GLU A 313 -14.25 -1.16 23.10
C GLU A 313 -14.03 -0.80 24.57
N ARG A 314 -12.77 -0.67 24.98
CA ARG A 314 -12.35 -0.25 26.34
C ARG A 314 -12.09 1.24 26.48
N GLY A 315 -12.29 2.01 25.42
CA GLY A 315 -12.12 3.46 25.40
C GLY A 315 -10.69 3.92 25.11
N TYR A 316 -9.80 3.02 24.73
CA TYR A 316 -8.48 3.36 24.24
C TYR A 316 -8.50 3.89 22.80
N VAL A 317 -7.44 4.62 22.44
CA VAL A 317 -7.24 5.14 21.09
C VAL A 317 -5.90 4.68 20.51
N THR A 318 -5.86 4.57 19.20
CA THR A 318 -4.63 4.44 18.42
C THR A 318 -4.24 5.81 17.88
N ARG A 319 -2.97 6.20 18.04
CA ARG A 319 -2.39 7.38 17.41
C ARG A 319 -1.59 6.97 16.17
N TRP A 320 -1.75 7.73 15.13
CA TRP A 320 -1.01 7.55 13.89
C TRP A 320 0.06 8.62 13.75
N LEU A 321 1.32 8.27 14.03
CA LEU A 321 2.46 9.16 13.79
C LEU A 321 2.90 8.99 12.32
N ASN A 322 2.58 9.97 11.47
CA ASN A 322 2.81 9.88 10.03
C ASN A 322 4.28 10.19 9.65
N GLU A 323 5.21 9.48 10.26
CA GLU A 323 6.64 9.58 10.03
C GLU A 323 7.21 8.25 9.57
N LYS A 324 8.15 8.27 8.64
CA LYS A 324 8.83 7.08 8.11
C LYS A 324 9.93 6.64 9.09
N LEU A 325 9.54 5.97 10.15
CA LEU A 325 10.45 5.55 11.22
C LEU A 325 10.88 4.09 11.12
N SER A 326 10.39 3.36 10.15
CA SER A 326 10.84 2.00 9.83
C SER A 326 10.78 1.77 8.34
N VAL A 327 11.60 0.84 7.86
CA VAL A 327 11.64 0.48 6.45
C VAL A 327 11.66 -1.04 6.32
N GLY A 328 10.89 -1.58 5.38
CA GLY A 328 10.72 -3.02 5.20
C GLY A 328 10.72 -3.46 3.75
N LEU A 329 10.46 -4.75 3.55
CA LEU A 329 10.30 -5.36 2.24
C LEU A 329 8.83 -5.40 1.82
N SER A 330 8.53 -4.79 0.67
CA SER A 330 7.25 -4.99 -0.03
C SER A 330 7.17 -6.42 -0.57
N ALA A 331 5.97 -6.86 -0.95
CA ALA A 331 5.81 -8.08 -1.73
C ALA A 331 6.66 -8.01 -3.00
N GLU A 332 7.46 -9.05 -3.26
CA GLU A 332 8.43 -9.03 -4.37
C GLU A 332 7.81 -9.54 -5.67
N GLY A 333 6.76 -10.34 -5.62
CA GLY A 333 6.05 -10.89 -6.76
C GLY A 333 4.54 -10.67 -6.72
N LEU A 334 3.90 -10.78 -7.88
CA LEU A 334 2.45 -10.59 -8.02
C LEU A 334 1.64 -11.64 -7.23
N PRO A 335 2.03 -12.94 -7.14
CA PRO A 335 1.31 -13.92 -6.32
C PRO A 335 1.30 -13.55 -4.83
N GLU A 336 2.43 -13.08 -4.30
CA GLU A 336 2.56 -12.67 -2.90
C GLU A 336 1.75 -11.40 -2.63
N TYR A 337 1.79 -10.45 -3.56
CA TYR A 337 0.98 -9.23 -3.51
C TYR A 337 -0.53 -9.56 -3.46
N ILE A 338 -1.01 -10.44 -4.34
CA ILE A 338 -2.41 -10.88 -4.37
C ILE A 338 -2.77 -11.63 -3.07
N THR A 339 -1.89 -12.52 -2.59
CA THR A 339 -2.10 -13.26 -1.34
C THR A 339 -2.25 -12.33 -0.15
N GLN A 340 -1.43 -11.30 -0.07
CA GLN A 340 -1.50 -10.28 0.99
C GLN A 340 -2.86 -9.53 0.95
N ARG A 341 -3.31 -9.07 -0.23
CA ARG A 341 -4.56 -8.34 -0.39
C ARG A 341 -5.80 -9.19 -0.08
N THR A 342 -5.82 -10.45 -0.53
CA THR A 342 -6.94 -11.37 -0.24
C THR A 342 -7.01 -11.72 1.24
N ARG A 343 -5.86 -11.84 1.93
CA ARG A 343 -5.80 -12.04 3.38
C ARG A 343 -6.37 -10.84 4.14
N TRP A 344 -6.01 -9.61 3.75
CA TRP A 344 -6.56 -8.39 4.38
C TRP A 344 -8.06 -8.24 4.16
N CYS A 345 -8.53 -8.54 2.95
CA CYS A 345 -9.97 -8.59 2.64
C CYS A 345 -10.70 -9.57 3.58
N LEU A 346 -10.21 -10.81 3.65
CA LEU A 346 -10.84 -11.86 4.48
C LEU A 346 -10.80 -11.48 5.97
N GLY A 347 -9.68 -10.98 6.49
CA GLY A 347 -9.56 -10.54 7.88
C GLY A 347 -10.52 -9.40 8.22
N THR A 348 -10.70 -8.43 7.32
CA THR A 348 -11.69 -7.36 7.49
C THR A 348 -13.11 -7.94 7.57
N ILE A 349 -13.47 -8.85 6.68
CA ILE A 349 -14.82 -9.49 6.72
C ILE A 349 -15.03 -10.27 8.01
N GLN A 350 -14.03 -11.04 8.45
CA GLN A 350 -14.10 -11.82 9.70
C GLN A 350 -14.39 -10.93 10.91
N ILE A 351 -13.68 -9.80 11.04
CA ILE A 351 -13.93 -8.84 12.15
C ILE A 351 -15.36 -8.34 12.11
N GLY A 352 -15.92 -8.03 10.93
CA GLY A 352 -17.31 -7.62 10.77
C GLY A 352 -18.33 -8.68 11.20
N LEU A 353 -18.00 -9.95 10.99
CA LEU A 353 -18.88 -11.07 11.32
C LEU A 353 -18.77 -11.56 12.77
N LEU A 354 -17.77 -11.11 13.53
CA LEU A 354 -17.67 -11.39 14.96
C LEU A 354 -18.88 -10.79 15.70
N ARG A 355 -19.53 -11.53 16.59
CA ARG A 355 -20.66 -11.06 17.41
C ARG A 355 -20.31 -9.83 18.26
N THR A 356 -19.06 -9.71 18.64
CA THR A 356 -18.48 -8.58 19.35
C THR A 356 -17.80 -7.58 18.41
N GLY A 357 -17.99 -7.71 17.11
CA GLY A 357 -17.43 -6.83 16.09
C GLY A 357 -18.21 -5.52 15.91
N PRO A 358 -17.66 -4.59 15.11
CA PRO A 358 -18.23 -3.25 14.92
C PRO A 358 -19.62 -3.25 14.28
N LEU A 359 -19.97 -4.28 13.51
CA LEU A 359 -21.28 -4.37 12.85
C LEU A 359 -22.38 -5.00 13.73
N TRP A 360 -22.03 -5.55 14.89
CA TRP A 360 -22.96 -6.24 15.76
C TRP A 360 -23.04 -5.62 17.15
N ARG A 361 -22.84 -6.41 18.21
CA ARG A 361 -23.06 -6.04 19.62
C ARG A 361 -21.86 -5.38 20.30
N GLY A 362 -20.73 -5.18 19.61
CA GLY A 362 -19.56 -4.50 20.18
C GLY A 362 -19.89 -3.06 20.63
N LYS A 363 -19.23 -2.60 21.67
CA LYS A 363 -19.42 -1.26 22.25
C LYS A 363 -18.68 -0.21 21.43
N PHE A 364 -19.21 0.13 20.24
CA PHE A 364 -18.64 1.11 19.34
C PHE A 364 -19.57 2.30 19.13
N THR A 365 -19.00 3.48 19.00
CA THR A 365 -19.72 4.68 18.56
C THR A 365 -20.15 4.55 17.10
N LEU A 366 -21.14 5.34 16.68
CA LEU A 366 -21.58 5.38 15.27
C LEU A 366 -20.39 5.73 14.33
N THR A 367 -19.54 6.70 14.73
CA THR A 367 -18.36 7.09 13.98
C THR A 367 -17.43 5.90 13.75
N GLN A 368 -17.11 5.13 14.80
CA GLN A 368 -16.25 3.95 14.69
C GLN A 368 -16.84 2.88 13.78
N ARG A 369 -18.17 2.67 13.83
CA ARG A 369 -18.89 1.74 12.93
C ARG A 369 -18.85 2.20 11.48
N LEU A 370 -19.05 3.49 11.22
CA LEU A 370 -19.00 4.04 9.86
C LEU A 370 -17.57 3.97 9.29
N HIS A 371 -16.54 4.22 10.09
CA HIS A 371 -15.14 4.07 9.65
C HIS A 371 -14.75 2.61 9.38
N TYR A 372 -15.32 1.67 10.14
CA TYR A 372 -15.18 0.25 9.84
C TYR A 372 -15.89 -0.12 8.53
N LEU A 373 -17.15 0.31 8.38
CA LEU A 373 -17.97 0.05 7.20
C LEU A 373 -17.33 0.62 5.93
N HIS A 374 -16.71 1.80 6.01
CA HIS A 374 -15.91 2.35 4.92
C HIS A 374 -14.75 1.40 4.52
N GLY A 375 -14.03 0.83 5.48
CA GLY A 375 -12.99 -0.17 5.20
C GLY A 375 -13.55 -1.45 4.55
N LEU A 376 -14.74 -1.88 4.95
CA LEU A 376 -15.45 -3.01 4.33
C LEU A 376 -15.88 -2.68 2.90
N PHE A 377 -16.40 -1.49 2.64
CA PHE A 377 -16.79 -1.04 1.30
C PHE A 377 -15.60 -0.95 0.34
N CYS A 378 -14.41 -0.67 0.82
CA CYS A 378 -13.18 -0.74 0.01
C CYS A 378 -13.02 -2.11 -0.67
N TRP A 379 -13.33 -3.19 0.04
CA TRP A 379 -13.28 -4.55 -0.51
C TRP A 379 -14.52 -4.89 -1.34
N LEU A 380 -15.71 -4.52 -0.87
CA LEU A 380 -16.99 -4.79 -1.55
C LEU A 380 -17.12 -4.01 -2.88
N SER A 381 -16.36 -2.95 -3.09
CA SER A 381 -16.34 -2.19 -4.35
C SER A 381 -15.54 -2.88 -5.46
N LYS A 382 -14.69 -3.87 -5.15
CA LYS A 382 -13.82 -4.51 -6.15
C LYS A 382 -14.55 -5.24 -7.29
N PRO A 383 -15.70 -5.90 -7.06
CA PRO A 383 -16.48 -6.46 -8.17
C PRO A 383 -16.93 -5.43 -9.21
N PHE A 384 -17.09 -4.15 -8.84
CA PHE A 384 -17.41 -3.09 -9.79
C PHE A 384 -16.33 -2.90 -10.85
N ILE A 385 -15.06 -3.06 -10.48
CA ILE A 385 -13.95 -2.99 -11.46
C ILE A 385 -14.08 -4.08 -12.53
N LEU A 386 -14.55 -5.28 -12.16
CA LEU A 386 -14.83 -6.34 -13.14
C LEU A 386 -16.00 -5.95 -14.05
N CYS A 387 -17.06 -5.38 -13.49
CA CYS A 387 -18.19 -4.88 -14.27
C CYS A 387 -17.72 -3.82 -15.29
N LEU A 388 -16.88 -2.86 -14.85
CA LEU A 388 -16.32 -1.82 -15.71
C LEU A 388 -15.49 -2.39 -16.86
N LEU A 389 -14.64 -3.38 -16.60
CA LEU A 389 -13.76 -3.99 -17.61
C LEU A 389 -14.54 -4.86 -18.60
N LEU A 390 -15.62 -5.52 -18.16
CA LEU A 390 -16.39 -6.46 -18.97
C LEU A 390 -17.56 -5.81 -19.71
N ALA A 391 -18.10 -4.70 -19.21
CA ALA A 391 -19.29 -4.06 -19.74
C ALA A 391 -19.20 -3.74 -21.26
N PRO A 392 -18.11 -3.15 -21.79
CA PRO A 392 -18.03 -2.89 -23.22
C PRO A 392 -17.99 -4.18 -24.05
N SER A 393 -17.29 -5.22 -23.60
CA SER A 393 -17.25 -6.50 -24.29
C SER A 393 -18.64 -7.19 -24.29
N ILE A 394 -19.38 -7.12 -23.19
CA ILE A 394 -20.76 -7.62 -23.11
C ILE A 394 -21.64 -6.86 -24.11
N TYR A 395 -21.52 -5.53 -24.17
CA TYR A 395 -22.30 -4.73 -25.11
C TYR A 395 -22.08 -5.15 -26.58
N TRP A 396 -20.83 -5.22 -27.02
CA TRP A 396 -20.51 -5.55 -28.40
C TRP A 396 -20.84 -6.99 -28.79
N LEU A 397 -20.85 -7.92 -27.86
CA LEU A 397 -21.19 -9.32 -28.09
C LEU A 397 -22.69 -9.61 -28.05
N THR A 398 -23.46 -8.86 -27.25
CA THR A 398 -24.86 -9.19 -26.97
C THR A 398 -25.85 -8.05 -27.24
N GLY A 399 -25.38 -6.83 -27.47
CA GLY A 399 -26.20 -5.62 -27.57
C GLY A 399 -26.70 -5.10 -26.22
N VAL A 400 -26.37 -5.78 -25.11
CA VAL A 400 -26.87 -5.42 -23.78
C VAL A 400 -25.95 -4.35 -23.14
N SER A 401 -26.47 -3.14 -22.97
CA SER A 401 -25.75 -2.05 -22.32
C SER A 401 -25.84 -2.15 -20.79
N ALA A 402 -24.75 -1.85 -20.09
CA ALA A 402 -24.75 -1.74 -18.63
C ALA A 402 -25.47 -0.47 -18.12
N LEU A 403 -25.68 0.48 -19.01
CA LEU A 403 -26.24 1.80 -18.72
C LEU A 403 -27.19 2.19 -19.86
N GLN A 404 -28.46 2.42 -19.50
CA GLN A 404 -29.43 2.97 -20.44
C GLN A 404 -29.48 4.49 -20.26
N ALA A 405 -28.61 5.20 -20.94
CA ALA A 405 -28.52 6.64 -20.83
C ALA A 405 -28.50 7.32 -22.20
N ASP A 406 -29.10 8.50 -22.24
CA ASP A 406 -28.84 9.49 -23.27
C ASP A 406 -27.42 10.03 -23.11
N GLU A 407 -26.73 10.26 -24.24
CA GLU A 407 -25.35 10.74 -24.30
C GLU A 407 -25.14 12.05 -23.59
N LEU A 408 -26.06 12.96 -23.83
CA LEU A 408 -25.98 14.31 -23.30
C LEU A 408 -26.04 14.26 -21.77
N MET A 409 -26.91 13.42 -21.22
CA MET A 409 -27.04 13.21 -19.77
C MET A 409 -25.84 12.47 -19.21
N PHE A 410 -25.26 11.51 -19.93
CA PHE A 410 -24.02 10.87 -19.51
C PHE A 410 -22.85 11.88 -19.50
N MET A 411 -22.73 12.73 -20.50
CA MET A 411 -21.70 13.79 -20.50
C MET A 411 -21.91 14.75 -19.34
N LYS A 412 -23.17 15.13 -19.02
CA LYS A 412 -23.48 16.04 -17.91
C LYS A 412 -23.12 15.46 -16.54
N PHE A 413 -23.56 14.25 -16.25
CA PHE A 413 -23.47 13.65 -14.91
C PHE A 413 -22.31 12.66 -14.78
N GLY A 414 -22.11 11.79 -15.75
CA GLY A 414 -21.11 10.74 -15.70
C GLY A 414 -19.70 11.25 -15.90
N LEU A 415 -19.45 11.86 -17.07
CA LEU A 415 -18.09 12.32 -17.44
C LEU A 415 -17.60 13.44 -16.52
N SER A 416 -18.48 14.39 -16.17
CA SER A 416 -18.15 15.49 -15.25
C SER A 416 -17.76 14.95 -13.87
N SER A 417 -18.54 14.03 -13.33
CA SER A 417 -18.26 13.43 -12.01
C SER A 417 -16.99 12.62 -12.01
N LEU A 418 -16.69 11.89 -13.09
CA LEU A 418 -15.46 11.12 -13.24
C LEU A 418 -14.23 12.03 -13.30
N ALA A 419 -14.29 13.10 -14.11
CA ALA A 419 -13.21 14.08 -14.22
C ALA A 419 -12.92 14.78 -12.88
N LEU A 420 -13.97 15.22 -12.20
CA LEU A 420 -13.88 15.82 -10.86
C LEU A 420 -13.32 14.83 -9.84
N PHE A 421 -13.73 13.57 -9.91
CA PHE A 421 -13.24 12.52 -8.99
C PHE A 421 -11.75 12.27 -9.17
N TRP A 422 -11.25 12.18 -10.39
CA TRP A 422 -9.82 12.02 -10.66
C TRP A 422 -9.01 13.24 -10.22
N ALA A 423 -9.50 14.45 -10.51
CA ALA A 423 -8.87 15.69 -10.05
C ALA A 423 -8.83 15.75 -8.52
N TYR A 424 -9.95 15.48 -7.85
CA TYR A 424 -10.03 15.44 -6.39
C TYR A 424 -9.09 14.39 -5.78
N SER A 425 -9.14 13.16 -6.29
CA SER A 425 -8.34 12.03 -5.76
C SER A 425 -6.84 12.30 -5.89
N THR A 426 -6.39 12.81 -7.03
CA THR A 426 -4.98 13.17 -7.25
C THR A 426 -4.55 14.32 -6.34
N TRP A 427 -5.39 15.34 -6.22
CA TRP A 427 -5.11 16.51 -5.38
C TRP A 427 -5.09 16.19 -3.89
N ILE A 428 -6.15 15.53 -3.36
CA ILE A 428 -6.25 15.23 -1.91
C ILE A 428 -5.18 14.24 -1.44
N SER A 429 -4.74 13.34 -2.32
CA SER A 429 -3.68 12.39 -2.03
C SER A 429 -2.27 12.99 -2.17
N GLY A 430 -2.13 14.25 -2.60
CA GLY A 430 -0.84 14.86 -2.91
C GLY A 430 -0.10 14.12 -4.02
N LYS A 431 -0.81 13.78 -5.10
CA LYS A 431 -0.31 13.04 -6.28
C LYS A 431 0.14 11.60 -5.99
N ARG A 432 -0.35 10.97 -4.92
CA ARG A 432 -0.10 9.55 -4.64
C ARG A 432 -1.03 8.63 -5.42
N THR A 433 -2.21 9.10 -5.82
CA THR A 433 -3.07 8.44 -6.80
C THR A 433 -2.84 9.03 -8.18
N LEU A 434 -2.65 8.18 -9.18
CA LEU A 434 -2.53 8.59 -10.57
C LEU A 434 -3.57 7.83 -11.41
N PRO A 435 -4.36 8.52 -12.24
CA PRO A 435 -5.22 7.87 -13.22
C PRO A 435 -4.46 6.80 -14.03
N LEU A 436 -5.12 5.77 -14.49
CA LEU A 436 -4.61 4.57 -15.10
C LEU A 436 -3.83 3.66 -14.15
N PHE A 437 -2.75 4.10 -13.51
CA PHE A 437 -1.90 3.23 -12.66
C PHE A 437 -2.63 2.76 -11.40
N THR A 438 -3.42 3.64 -10.78
CA THR A 438 -4.30 3.26 -9.66
C THR A 438 -5.37 2.26 -10.10
N GLU A 439 -5.93 2.44 -11.31
CA GLU A 439 -6.92 1.50 -11.87
C GLU A 439 -6.29 0.13 -12.20
N VAL A 440 -5.05 0.09 -12.70
CA VAL A 440 -4.29 -1.16 -12.90
C VAL A 440 -4.10 -1.91 -11.58
N THR A 441 -3.72 -1.21 -10.51
CA THR A 441 -3.59 -1.77 -9.16
C THR A 441 -4.90 -2.39 -8.67
N HIS A 442 -6.01 -1.71 -8.91
CA HIS A 442 -7.34 -2.21 -8.58
C HIS A 442 -7.73 -3.42 -9.45
N ALA A 443 -7.47 -3.37 -10.75
CA ALA A 443 -7.80 -4.42 -11.70
C ALA A 443 -7.08 -5.73 -11.38
N LEU A 444 -5.77 -5.69 -11.09
CA LEU A 444 -4.96 -6.86 -10.74
C LEU A 444 -5.50 -7.64 -9.53
N THR A 445 -6.16 -6.96 -8.61
CA THR A 445 -6.71 -7.56 -7.40
C THR A 445 -8.21 -7.85 -7.48
N ALA A 446 -8.93 -7.35 -8.50
CA ALA A 446 -10.39 -7.42 -8.57
C ALA A 446 -10.92 -8.86 -8.62
N VAL A 447 -10.37 -9.73 -9.47
CA VAL A 447 -10.79 -11.15 -9.58
C VAL A 447 -10.51 -11.90 -8.27
N PRO A 448 -9.28 -11.95 -7.73
CA PRO A 448 -9.00 -12.71 -6.51
C PRO A 448 -9.76 -12.19 -5.29
N ILE A 449 -9.96 -10.87 -5.15
CA ILE A 449 -10.77 -10.32 -4.07
C ILE A 449 -12.25 -10.69 -4.24
N THR A 450 -12.81 -10.59 -5.45
CA THR A 450 -14.20 -10.99 -5.72
C THR A 450 -14.42 -12.47 -5.36
N ILE A 451 -13.52 -13.36 -5.74
CA ILE A 451 -13.56 -14.77 -5.34
C ILE A 451 -13.49 -14.90 -3.82
N THR A 452 -12.64 -14.13 -3.15
CA THR A 452 -12.50 -14.14 -1.68
C THR A 452 -13.79 -13.68 -1.00
N LEU A 453 -14.47 -12.66 -1.53
CA LEU A 453 -15.78 -12.20 -1.03
C LEU A 453 -16.84 -13.31 -1.09
N PHE A 454 -17.00 -13.96 -2.25
CA PHE A 454 -17.95 -15.07 -2.40
C PHE A 454 -17.60 -16.27 -1.50
N GLN A 455 -16.33 -16.56 -1.39
CA GLN A 455 -15.87 -17.62 -0.50
C GLN A 455 -16.09 -17.27 0.98
N ALA A 456 -15.89 -16.00 1.39
CA ALA A 456 -16.13 -15.54 2.76
C ALA A 456 -17.62 -15.57 3.13
N MET A 457 -18.53 -15.30 2.19
CA MET A 457 -19.96 -15.46 2.43
C MET A 457 -20.36 -16.91 2.75
N ARG A 458 -19.67 -17.90 2.17
CA ARG A 458 -19.94 -19.32 2.41
C ARG A 458 -19.26 -19.86 3.68
N LYS A 459 -17.96 -19.54 3.86
CA LYS A 459 -17.15 -20.02 4.98
C LYS A 459 -16.10 -18.98 5.37
N PRO A 460 -16.45 -18.00 6.22
CA PRO A 460 -15.52 -16.92 6.59
C PRO A 460 -14.39 -17.38 7.52
N PHE A 461 -14.60 -18.36 8.38
CA PHE A 461 -13.63 -18.82 9.39
C PHE A 461 -13.06 -20.21 9.08
N GLY A 462 -11.95 -20.57 9.74
CA GLY A 462 -11.33 -21.90 9.65
C GLY A 462 -10.52 -22.12 8.36
N ARG A 463 -10.06 -21.06 7.70
CA ARG A 463 -9.13 -21.16 6.56
C ARG A 463 -7.69 -21.13 7.04
N PRO A 464 -6.78 -21.90 6.39
CA PRO A 464 -5.37 -21.86 6.73
C PRO A 464 -4.78 -20.48 6.43
N PHE A 465 -3.90 -20.05 7.31
CA PHE A 465 -3.10 -18.85 7.10
C PHE A 465 -2.08 -19.12 6.00
N LYS A 466 -2.09 -18.30 4.93
CA LYS A 466 -1.06 -18.32 3.90
C LYS A 466 -0.03 -17.24 4.20
N VAL A 467 1.21 -17.66 4.43
CA VAL A 467 2.34 -16.76 4.62
C VAL A 467 2.70 -16.10 3.29
N THR A 468 3.07 -14.84 3.30
CA THR A 468 3.64 -14.15 2.14
C THR A 468 5.13 -14.47 2.11
N GLU A 469 5.57 -15.23 1.11
CA GLU A 469 6.99 -15.58 0.96
C GLU A 469 7.82 -14.34 0.64
N LYS A 470 9.04 -14.28 1.20
CA LYS A 470 10.01 -13.18 1.00
C LYS A 470 11.40 -13.74 0.79
N GLY A 471 12.24 -13.01 0.02
CA GLY A 471 13.64 -13.40 -0.20
C GLY A 471 13.84 -14.62 -1.09
N GLY A 472 12.86 -14.99 -1.93
CA GLY A 472 12.98 -16.08 -2.91
C GLY A 472 13.85 -15.71 -4.12
N ASP A 473 14.38 -16.73 -4.82
CA ASP A 473 15.09 -16.52 -6.09
C ASP A 473 14.12 -16.01 -7.17
N ARG A 474 14.40 -14.82 -7.70
CA ARG A 474 13.62 -14.13 -8.74
C ARG A 474 14.48 -13.75 -9.96
N SER A 475 15.53 -14.50 -10.22
CA SER A 475 16.46 -14.26 -11.32
C SER A 475 15.89 -14.59 -12.72
N GLN A 476 14.70 -15.21 -12.79
CA GLN A 476 14.07 -15.61 -14.04
C GLN A 476 12.74 -14.90 -14.26
N VAL A 477 12.37 -14.71 -15.54
CA VAL A 477 11.05 -14.22 -15.93
C VAL A 477 9.98 -15.23 -15.47
N ARG A 478 8.92 -14.75 -14.85
CA ARG A 478 7.76 -15.56 -14.44
C ARG A 478 6.49 -14.94 -14.97
N ILE A 479 5.51 -15.77 -15.31
CA ILE A 479 4.19 -15.29 -15.75
C ILE A 479 3.13 -15.79 -14.78
N HIS A 480 2.34 -14.89 -14.23
CA HIS A 480 1.17 -15.25 -13.42
C HIS A 480 0.01 -15.65 -14.33
N GLY A 481 0.00 -16.92 -14.79
CA GLY A 481 -0.85 -17.46 -15.85
C GLY A 481 -2.34 -17.16 -15.72
N PRO A 482 -3.01 -17.46 -14.58
CA PRO A 482 -4.46 -17.23 -14.45
C PRO A 482 -4.87 -15.75 -14.60
N THR A 483 -4.10 -14.82 -14.02
CA THR A 483 -4.37 -13.39 -14.12
C THR A 483 -4.01 -12.86 -15.52
N ALA A 484 -2.89 -13.31 -16.10
CA ALA A 484 -2.50 -12.97 -17.46
C ALA A 484 -3.54 -13.40 -18.49
N LEU A 485 -4.08 -14.62 -18.37
CA LEU A 485 -5.13 -15.13 -19.26
C LEU A 485 -6.39 -14.26 -19.18
N PHE A 486 -6.83 -13.89 -17.97
CA PHE A 486 -7.98 -13.00 -17.80
C PHE A 486 -7.77 -11.67 -18.53
N PHE A 487 -6.64 -11.00 -18.30
CA PHE A 487 -6.35 -9.71 -18.94
C PHE A 487 -6.09 -9.83 -20.44
N ALA A 488 -5.51 -10.93 -20.91
CA ALA A 488 -5.39 -11.20 -22.36
C ALA A 488 -6.76 -11.31 -23.02
N ILE A 489 -7.70 -12.04 -22.41
CA ILE A 489 -9.07 -12.15 -22.91
C ILE A 489 -9.74 -10.77 -22.96
N VAL A 490 -9.69 -9.99 -21.87
CA VAL A 490 -10.29 -8.65 -21.82
C VAL A 490 -9.64 -7.72 -22.85
N THR A 491 -8.32 -7.76 -23.02
CA THR A 491 -7.61 -6.93 -23.99
C THR A 491 -8.04 -7.29 -25.43
N VAL A 492 -8.07 -8.60 -25.76
CA VAL A 492 -8.46 -9.06 -27.10
C VAL A 492 -9.92 -8.74 -27.38
N THR A 493 -10.84 -9.02 -26.46
CA THR A 493 -12.27 -8.72 -26.65
C THR A 493 -12.51 -7.21 -26.80
N SER A 494 -11.84 -6.38 -26.02
CA SER A 494 -11.93 -4.92 -26.15
C SER A 494 -11.32 -4.42 -27.47
N ALA A 495 -10.19 -4.98 -27.91
CA ALA A 495 -9.59 -4.64 -29.21
C ALA A 495 -10.50 -5.04 -30.38
N VAL A 496 -11.07 -6.24 -30.35
CA VAL A 496 -12.06 -6.69 -31.34
C VAL A 496 -13.29 -5.77 -31.35
N SER A 497 -13.77 -5.35 -30.17
CA SER A 497 -14.87 -4.40 -30.04
C SER A 497 -14.56 -3.06 -30.71
N VAL A 498 -13.37 -2.51 -30.49
CA VAL A 498 -12.92 -1.27 -31.15
C VAL A 498 -12.85 -1.44 -32.66
N LEU A 499 -12.30 -2.57 -33.14
CA LEU A 499 -12.21 -2.86 -34.59
C LEU A 499 -13.59 -3.00 -35.23
N LEU A 500 -14.52 -3.72 -34.59
CA LEU A 500 -15.89 -3.85 -35.07
C LEU A 500 -16.61 -2.50 -35.10
N ALA A 501 -16.42 -1.64 -34.08
CA ALA A 501 -16.99 -0.32 -34.08
C ALA A 501 -16.43 0.58 -35.20
N VAL A 502 -15.11 0.53 -35.46
CA VAL A 502 -14.48 1.26 -36.58
C VAL A 502 -14.98 0.76 -37.92
N TYR A 503 -15.11 -0.55 -38.08
CA TYR A 503 -15.66 -1.14 -39.31
C TYR A 503 -17.14 -0.74 -39.53
N ALA A 504 -17.94 -0.72 -38.48
CA ALA A 504 -19.34 -0.30 -38.53
C ALA A 504 -19.49 1.20 -38.82
N TRP A 505 -18.48 2.03 -38.54
CA TRP A 505 -18.48 3.48 -38.81
C TRP A 505 -18.55 3.77 -40.32
N ASP A 506 -17.93 2.93 -41.15
CA ASP A 506 -17.97 3.05 -42.62
C ASP A 506 -19.20 2.36 -43.25
N ALA A 507 -20.01 1.64 -42.45
CA ALA A 507 -21.23 1.04 -42.91
C ALA A 507 -22.38 2.07 -42.98
N PRO A 508 -23.42 1.89 -43.82
CA PRO A 508 -24.57 2.80 -43.90
C PRO A 508 -25.53 2.66 -42.68
N VAL A 509 -25.04 2.19 -41.57
CA VAL A 509 -25.75 2.07 -40.31
C VAL A 509 -25.45 3.30 -39.46
N GLU A 510 -26.49 3.98 -39.00
CA GLU A 510 -26.35 5.11 -38.07
C GLU A 510 -25.67 4.64 -36.79
N PHE A 511 -24.46 5.11 -36.55
CA PHE A 511 -23.69 4.84 -35.34
C PHE A 511 -24.34 5.61 -34.17
N SER A 512 -24.91 4.87 -33.24
CA SER A 512 -25.62 5.46 -32.13
C SER A 512 -24.64 6.04 -31.09
N ALA A 513 -25.07 6.92 -30.30
CA ALA A 513 -24.33 7.45 -29.18
C ALA A 513 -23.96 6.42 -28.11
N ARG A 514 -24.77 5.40 -27.93
CA ARG A 514 -24.44 4.23 -27.14
C ARG A 514 -23.17 3.54 -27.68
N ASP A 515 -23.05 3.44 -29.00
CA ASP A 515 -21.88 2.87 -29.67
C ASP A 515 -20.64 3.71 -29.41
N CYS A 516 -20.76 5.05 -29.51
CA CYS A 516 -19.66 5.98 -29.18
C CYS A 516 -19.20 5.82 -27.74
N LEU A 517 -20.12 5.77 -26.80
CA LEU A 517 -19.82 5.60 -25.39
C LEU A 517 -19.09 4.27 -25.11
N ASN A 518 -19.63 3.17 -25.66
CA ASN A 518 -19.02 1.85 -25.48
C ASN A 518 -17.69 1.73 -26.23
N LEU A 519 -17.48 2.43 -27.33
CA LEU A 519 -16.19 2.52 -28.02
C LEU A 519 -15.12 3.19 -27.14
N ILE A 520 -15.44 4.36 -26.59
CA ILE A 520 -14.52 5.07 -25.67
C ILE A 520 -14.20 4.16 -24.48
N TRP A 521 -15.24 3.51 -23.92
CA TRP A 521 -15.06 2.64 -22.76
C TRP A 521 -14.26 1.37 -23.09
N SER A 522 -14.44 0.80 -24.29
CA SER A 522 -13.61 -0.30 -24.81
C SER A 522 -12.14 0.10 -24.88
N ALA A 523 -11.85 1.31 -25.37
CA ALA A 523 -10.47 1.80 -25.43
C ALA A 523 -9.87 1.96 -24.03
N VAL A 524 -10.61 2.50 -23.08
CA VAL A 524 -10.17 2.62 -21.67
C VAL A 524 -9.94 1.24 -21.03
N ALA A 525 -10.89 0.32 -21.19
CA ALA A 525 -10.78 -1.05 -20.66
C ALA A 525 -9.59 -1.79 -21.29
N MET A 526 -9.36 -1.63 -22.60
CA MET A 526 -8.22 -2.20 -23.31
C MET A 526 -6.88 -1.69 -22.74
N VAL A 527 -6.74 -0.38 -22.52
CA VAL A 527 -5.51 0.21 -21.97
C VAL A 527 -5.25 -0.31 -20.57
N ILE A 528 -6.27 -0.36 -19.70
CA ILE A 528 -6.14 -0.89 -18.33
C ILE A 528 -5.78 -2.37 -18.36
N ALA A 529 -6.49 -3.17 -19.17
CA ALA A 529 -6.27 -4.61 -19.25
C ALA A 529 -4.91 -4.94 -19.86
N PHE A 530 -4.49 -4.25 -20.91
CA PHE A 530 -3.17 -4.43 -21.53
C PHE A 530 -2.04 -4.07 -20.57
N THR A 531 -2.15 -2.94 -19.87
CA THR A 531 -1.16 -2.55 -18.84
C THR A 531 -1.10 -3.57 -17.69
N SER A 532 -2.26 -4.09 -17.28
CA SER A 532 -2.35 -5.16 -16.27
C SER A 532 -1.74 -6.46 -16.76
N LEU A 533 -1.90 -6.79 -18.06
CA LEU A 533 -1.29 -7.96 -18.69
C LEU A 533 0.25 -7.85 -18.67
N ILE A 534 0.80 -6.69 -19.03
CA ILE A 534 2.26 -6.44 -18.92
C ILE A 534 2.72 -6.66 -17.47
N CYS A 535 1.96 -6.18 -16.49
CA CYS A 535 2.29 -6.37 -15.07
C CYS A 535 2.30 -7.84 -14.63
N CYS A 536 1.55 -8.73 -15.33
CA CYS A 536 1.56 -10.17 -15.06
C CYS A 536 2.84 -10.88 -15.53
N ILE A 537 3.70 -10.21 -16.29
CA ILE A 537 5.01 -10.69 -16.71
C ILE A 537 6.05 -10.15 -15.72
N GLU A 538 6.41 -10.97 -14.76
CA GLU A 538 7.39 -10.58 -13.74
C GLU A 538 8.79 -10.56 -14.34
N LEU A 539 9.42 -9.38 -14.29
CA LEU A 539 10.81 -9.19 -14.71
C LEU A 539 11.77 -9.81 -13.70
N PRO A 540 12.95 -10.29 -14.15
CA PRO A 540 13.98 -10.77 -13.27
C PRO A 540 14.42 -9.67 -12.28
N ARG A 541 14.64 -10.06 -11.02
CA ARG A 541 15.37 -9.25 -10.05
C ARG A 541 16.80 -9.75 -10.01
N VAL A 542 17.71 -8.97 -10.60
CA VAL A 542 19.11 -9.38 -10.81
C VAL A 542 19.90 -9.33 -9.50
N ASP A 543 19.56 -8.39 -8.63
CA ASP A 543 20.22 -8.24 -7.34
C ASP A 543 19.61 -9.20 -6.32
N LYS A 544 20.45 -9.99 -5.66
CA LYS A 544 20.00 -10.81 -4.53
C LYS A 544 19.49 -9.96 -3.38
N GLU A 545 20.06 -8.78 -3.21
CA GLU A 545 19.68 -7.77 -2.26
C GLU A 545 19.51 -6.42 -2.99
N GLU A 546 18.31 -5.87 -2.94
CA GLU A 546 18.02 -4.58 -3.56
C GLU A 546 18.78 -3.47 -2.82
N PRO A 547 19.64 -2.67 -3.50
CA PRO A 547 20.42 -1.63 -2.84
C PRO A 547 19.51 -0.49 -2.39
N ILE A 548 19.78 0.02 -1.19
CA ILE A 548 19.08 1.16 -0.60
C ILE A 548 19.71 2.45 -1.09
N GLY A 549 18.90 3.41 -1.49
CA GLY A 549 19.35 4.75 -1.87
C GLY A 549 19.98 5.48 -0.69
N VAL A 550 21.20 5.98 -0.89
CA VAL A 550 21.99 6.75 0.07
C VAL A 550 22.62 7.96 -0.62
N ASP A 551 23.06 8.91 0.16
CA ASP A 551 23.90 10.01 -0.33
C ASP A 551 25.13 10.10 0.58
N LEU A 552 26.21 9.41 0.18
CA LEU A 552 27.43 9.30 0.98
C LEU A 552 28.66 9.74 0.18
N GLU A 553 29.53 10.51 0.82
CA GLU A 553 30.87 10.80 0.30
C GLU A 553 31.78 9.62 0.62
N GLY A 554 32.26 8.95 -0.40
CA GLY A 554 33.19 7.82 -0.32
C GLY A 554 34.51 8.13 -0.95
N ARG A 555 35.45 7.13 -0.88
CA ARG A 555 36.71 7.17 -1.58
C ARG A 555 36.99 5.85 -2.27
N LEU A 556 37.39 5.90 -3.53
CA LEU A 556 37.66 4.74 -4.36
C LEU A 556 39.20 4.60 -4.57
N GLN A 557 39.77 3.47 -4.20
CA GLN A 557 41.15 3.13 -4.44
C GLN A 557 41.29 2.48 -5.82
N CYS A 558 42.02 3.12 -6.74
CA CYS A 558 42.35 2.60 -8.06
C CYS A 558 43.85 2.55 -8.18
N ALA A 559 44.46 1.36 -8.11
CA ALA A 559 45.93 1.16 -8.08
C ALA A 559 46.62 2.08 -7.05
N SER A 560 47.35 3.12 -7.50
CA SER A 560 48.09 4.04 -6.62
C SER A 560 47.31 5.32 -6.26
N GLU A 561 46.12 5.54 -6.84
CA GLU A 561 45.31 6.76 -6.64
C GLU A 561 44.08 6.52 -5.77
N VAL A 562 43.80 7.47 -4.89
CA VAL A 562 42.53 7.53 -4.14
C VAL A 562 41.68 8.67 -4.69
N LYS A 563 40.48 8.36 -5.17
CA LYS A 563 39.54 9.32 -5.77
C LYS A 563 38.35 9.52 -4.86
N ALA A 564 37.92 10.77 -4.66
CA ALA A 564 36.66 11.06 -4.01
C ALA A 564 35.51 10.65 -4.93
N VAL A 565 34.52 9.96 -4.38
CA VAL A 565 33.32 9.48 -5.12
C VAL A 565 32.07 9.69 -4.29
N ARG A 566 30.94 9.80 -4.97
CA ARG A 566 29.61 9.88 -4.32
C ARG A 566 28.88 8.55 -4.50
N ILE A 567 28.53 7.91 -3.39
CA ILE A 567 27.79 6.65 -3.34
C ILE A 567 26.29 7.00 -3.29
N VAL A 568 25.52 6.54 -4.28
CA VAL A 568 24.08 6.84 -4.40
C VAL A 568 23.19 5.68 -4.06
N ALA A 569 23.74 4.46 -4.03
CA ALA A 569 23.03 3.28 -3.54
C ALA A 569 24.02 2.29 -2.92
N LEU A 570 23.61 1.64 -1.84
CA LEU A 570 24.42 0.70 -1.08
C LEU A 570 23.59 -0.47 -0.59
N SER A 571 24.13 -1.67 -0.70
CA SER A 571 23.64 -2.88 -0.02
C SER A 571 24.81 -3.54 0.70
N THR A 572 24.58 -4.68 1.35
CA THR A 572 25.68 -5.45 1.96
C THR A 572 26.60 -6.08 0.93
N GLU A 573 26.16 -6.25 -0.32
CA GLU A 573 26.90 -6.90 -1.40
C GLU A 573 27.31 -5.93 -2.54
N THR A 574 26.68 -4.76 -2.65
CA THR A 574 26.91 -3.86 -3.79
C THR A 574 26.91 -2.39 -3.42
N ALA A 575 27.67 -1.59 -4.16
CA ALA A 575 27.62 -0.12 -4.10
C ALA A 575 27.50 0.46 -5.52
N THR A 576 26.74 1.55 -5.67
CA THR A 576 26.58 2.28 -6.93
C THR A 576 27.06 3.71 -6.74
N LEU A 577 27.91 4.19 -7.65
CA LEU A 577 28.44 5.54 -7.65
C LEU A 577 27.58 6.45 -8.56
N ALA A 578 27.50 7.74 -8.21
CA ALA A 578 26.74 8.74 -8.98
C ALA A 578 27.31 8.93 -10.40
N ASP A 579 28.65 9.04 -10.48
CA ASP A 579 29.35 9.28 -11.73
C ASP A 579 30.31 8.13 -12.01
N PHE A 580 30.13 7.46 -13.14
CA PHE A 580 31.04 6.40 -13.56
C PHE A 580 32.06 6.94 -14.57
N ASN A 581 33.33 6.78 -14.24
CA ASN A 581 34.42 7.01 -15.16
C ASN A 581 35.09 5.67 -15.54
N ARG A 582 35.50 5.48 -16.79
CA ARG A 582 36.21 4.25 -17.23
C ARG A 582 37.48 3.96 -16.41
N SER A 583 38.12 4.99 -15.83
CA SER A 583 39.27 4.82 -14.92
C SER A 583 38.92 4.14 -13.58
N TYR A 584 37.63 3.88 -13.30
CA TYR A 584 37.17 3.15 -12.11
C TYR A 584 37.07 1.63 -12.34
N ALA A 585 37.32 1.16 -13.57
CA ALA A 585 37.29 -0.27 -13.90
C ALA A 585 38.36 -1.09 -13.16
N GLU A 586 39.44 -0.44 -12.72
CA GLU A 586 40.57 -1.04 -11.97
C GLU A 586 40.47 -0.75 -10.45
N ALA A 587 39.24 -0.49 -9.93
CA ALA A 587 39.06 -0.21 -8.52
C ALA A 587 39.24 -1.47 -7.67
N GLU A 588 40.07 -1.37 -6.62
CA GLU A 588 40.40 -2.46 -5.71
C GLU A 588 39.56 -2.42 -4.43
N SER A 589 39.31 -1.24 -3.91
CA SER A 589 38.51 -1.05 -2.68
C SER A 589 37.79 0.26 -2.65
N LEU A 590 36.67 0.27 -1.89
CA LEU A 590 35.78 1.42 -1.67
C LEU A 590 35.75 1.75 -0.18
N TYR A 591 36.09 2.97 0.18
CA TYR A 591 35.89 3.49 1.53
C TYR A 591 34.44 4.00 1.69
N VAL A 592 33.75 3.43 2.65
CA VAL A 592 32.41 3.87 3.08
C VAL A 592 32.52 4.47 4.48
N PRO A 593 32.00 5.68 4.74
CA PRO A 593 32.02 6.29 6.07
C PRO A 593 31.47 5.34 7.14
N GLU A 594 32.08 5.32 8.32
CA GLU A 594 31.72 4.48 9.47
C GLU A 594 31.89 2.95 9.27
N VAL A 595 32.15 2.49 8.05
CA VAL A 595 32.36 1.08 7.71
C VAL A 595 33.85 0.81 7.46
N GLY A 596 34.56 1.75 6.82
CA GLY A 596 35.95 1.60 6.43
C GLY A 596 36.13 1.15 4.96
N TRP A 597 37.30 0.62 4.66
CA TRP A 597 37.66 0.15 3.33
C TRP A 597 37.07 -1.24 3.05
N LEU A 598 36.18 -1.33 2.04
CA LEU A 598 35.58 -2.55 1.55
C LEU A 598 36.30 -3.04 0.29
N GLN A 599 36.61 -4.32 0.23
CA GLN A 599 37.21 -4.92 -0.95
C GLN A 599 36.18 -5.05 -2.07
N ILE A 600 36.59 -4.77 -3.30
CA ILE A 600 35.80 -4.93 -4.51
C ILE A 600 36.11 -6.28 -5.16
N ASP A 601 35.10 -7.06 -5.48
CA ASP A 601 35.24 -8.33 -6.20
C ASP A 601 35.41 -8.04 -7.71
N ALA A 602 36.63 -7.91 -8.16
CA ALA A 602 36.94 -7.64 -9.56
C ALA A 602 36.53 -8.78 -10.52
N THR A 603 36.21 -9.98 -10.00
CA THR A 603 35.75 -11.12 -10.82
C THR A 603 34.30 -11.02 -11.20
N LYS A 604 33.49 -10.22 -10.46
CA LYS A 604 32.08 -9.97 -10.69
C LYS A 604 31.86 -8.60 -11.29
N VAL A 605 32.08 -8.49 -12.59
CA VAL A 605 31.78 -7.24 -13.34
C VAL A 605 30.29 -7.05 -13.46
N SER A 606 29.79 -5.97 -12.87
CA SER A 606 28.38 -5.59 -13.06
C SER A 606 28.11 -5.11 -14.48
N GLN A 607 26.98 -5.51 -15.05
CA GLN A 607 26.50 -4.98 -16.34
C GLN A 607 26.08 -3.51 -16.24
N THR A 608 25.83 -3.01 -15.01
CA THR A 608 25.44 -1.62 -14.76
C THR A 608 26.69 -0.77 -14.53
N PRO A 609 26.94 0.26 -15.34
CA PRO A 609 28.08 1.15 -15.12
C PRO A 609 28.04 1.80 -13.72
N GLY A 610 29.18 1.85 -13.04
CA GLY A 610 29.30 2.45 -11.71
C GLY A 610 28.84 1.58 -10.55
N LYS A 611 28.40 0.35 -10.81
CA LYS A 611 28.02 -0.61 -9.76
C LYS A 611 29.15 -1.60 -9.49
N PHE A 612 29.54 -1.72 -8.23
CA PHE A 612 30.61 -2.59 -7.75
C PHE A 612 30.07 -3.66 -6.81
N THR A 613 30.60 -4.87 -6.91
CA THR A 613 30.34 -5.95 -5.95
C THR A 613 31.35 -5.83 -4.80
N LEU A 614 30.86 -5.90 -3.57
CA LEU A 614 31.64 -5.76 -2.34
C LEU A 614 31.80 -7.10 -1.64
N THR A 615 32.92 -7.27 -0.92
CA THR A 615 33.20 -8.45 -0.08
C THR A 615 33.45 -8.00 1.37
N PRO A 616 32.41 -7.63 2.14
CA PRO A 616 32.60 -7.17 3.50
C PRO A 616 32.93 -8.32 4.45
N THR A 617 33.73 -8.04 5.48
CA THR A 617 33.85 -8.90 6.66
C THR A 617 32.56 -8.91 7.46
N ALA A 618 32.40 -9.85 8.40
CA ALA A 618 31.20 -9.91 9.25
C ALA A 618 30.95 -8.62 10.04
N ASP A 619 32.00 -7.94 10.52
CA ASP A 619 31.88 -6.67 11.23
C ASP A 619 31.49 -5.52 10.29
N GLN A 620 32.08 -5.48 9.09
CA GLN A 620 31.73 -4.52 8.05
C GLN A 620 30.28 -4.71 7.57
N HIS A 621 29.85 -5.95 7.40
CA HIS A 621 28.47 -6.28 7.06
C HIS A 621 27.49 -5.69 8.10
N ARG A 622 27.74 -5.91 9.40
CA ARG A 622 26.94 -5.31 10.47
C ARG A 622 27.00 -3.79 10.48
N ALA A 623 28.16 -3.20 10.19
CA ALA A 623 28.32 -1.75 10.12
C ALA A 623 27.51 -1.15 8.94
N ILE A 624 27.53 -1.81 7.76
CA ILE A 624 26.69 -1.43 6.61
C ILE A 624 25.22 -1.44 7.00
N LEU A 625 24.71 -2.50 7.62
CA LEU A 625 23.32 -2.58 8.03
C LEU A 625 22.93 -1.47 9.02
N ARG A 626 23.78 -1.17 10.01
CA ARG A 626 23.53 -0.04 10.92
C ARG A 626 23.49 1.30 10.20
N LEU A 627 24.35 1.50 9.23
CA LEU A 627 24.40 2.73 8.43
C LEU A 627 23.14 2.88 7.57
N LEU A 628 22.73 1.81 6.86
CA LEU A 628 21.59 1.80 5.94
C LEU A 628 20.23 2.05 6.66
N PHE A 629 20.08 1.52 7.89
CA PHE A 629 18.83 1.62 8.63
C PHE A 629 18.84 2.71 9.71
N ARG A 630 19.86 3.55 9.76
CA ARG A 630 19.90 4.69 10.67
C ARG A 630 18.82 5.72 10.33
N ASN A 631 18.64 6.03 9.05
CA ASN A 631 17.72 7.04 8.52
C ASN A 631 16.81 6.44 7.44
N ALA A 632 15.76 7.18 7.07
CA ALA A 632 14.92 6.79 5.95
C ALA A 632 15.70 6.80 4.62
N PRO A 633 15.45 5.85 3.70
CA PRO A 633 16.04 5.86 2.36
C PRO A 633 15.69 7.12 1.58
N GLU A 634 16.67 7.71 0.90
CA GLU A 634 16.51 8.99 0.18
C GLU A 634 15.85 8.84 -1.20
N ASN A 635 15.96 7.68 -1.84
CA ASN A 635 15.60 7.49 -3.25
C ASN A 635 14.24 6.80 -3.49
N VAL A 636 13.23 7.08 -2.68
CA VAL A 636 11.87 6.58 -2.90
C VAL A 636 10.95 7.73 -3.30
N ALA A 637 10.23 7.56 -4.41
CA ALA A 637 9.29 8.57 -4.87
C ALA A 637 8.24 8.89 -3.79
N GLU A 638 8.08 10.16 -3.47
CA GLU A 638 7.07 10.63 -2.51
C GLU A 638 5.77 11.04 -3.18
N GLN A 639 5.84 11.37 -4.46
CA GLN A 639 4.73 11.79 -5.29
C GLN A 639 4.82 11.10 -6.65
N GLY A 640 3.67 10.82 -7.24
CA GLY A 640 3.59 10.29 -8.59
C GLY A 640 3.75 11.39 -9.65
N ASP A 641 4.33 11.00 -10.79
CA ASP A 641 4.44 11.80 -12.01
C ASP A 641 3.80 11.03 -13.16
N LEU A 642 2.60 11.46 -13.58
CA LEU A 642 1.82 10.78 -14.60
C LEU A 642 2.55 10.76 -15.95
N LEU A 643 3.13 11.89 -16.39
CA LEU A 643 3.79 11.98 -17.70
C LEU A 643 5.02 11.06 -17.73
N LYS A 644 5.85 11.12 -16.70
CA LYS A 644 7.02 10.25 -16.57
C LYS A 644 6.63 8.78 -16.49
N SER A 645 5.58 8.43 -15.75
CA SER A 645 5.08 7.06 -15.67
C SER A 645 4.58 6.55 -17.02
N MET A 646 3.87 7.37 -17.78
CA MET A 646 3.43 7.02 -19.14
C MET A 646 4.60 6.83 -20.11
N GLN A 647 5.61 7.70 -20.07
CA GLN A 647 6.83 7.55 -20.89
C GLN A 647 7.57 6.24 -20.57
N MET A 648 7.72 5.92 -19.28
CA MET A 648 8.38 4.69 -18.84
C MET A 648 7.58 3.44 -19.24
N LEU A 649 6.25 3.48 -19.11
CA LEU A 649 5.37 2.41 -19.56
C LEU A 649 5.49 2.17 -21.08
N LEU A 650 5.48 3.22 -21.89
CA LEU A 650 5.67 3.09 -23.34
C LEU A 650 7.04 2.49 -23.67
N ALA A 651 8.10 2.98 -23.07
CA ALA A 651 9.44 2.39 -23.23
C ALA A 651 9.45 0.89 -22.88
N ARG A 652 8.76 0.50 -21.81
CA ARG A 652 8.64 -0.89 -21.36
C ARG A 652 7.80 -1.76 -22.32
N ALA A 653 6.72 -1.22 -22.89
CA ALA A 653 5.85 -1.97 -23.79
C ALA A 653 6.51 -2.28 -25.14
N PHE A 654 7.50 -1.49 -25.55
CA PHE A 654 8.23 -1.65 -26.82
C PHE A 654 9.64 -2.26 -26.65
N SER A 655 10.08 -2.54 -25.44
CA SER A 655 11.32 -3.28 -25.13
C SER A 655 11.05 -4.78 -25.00
#